data_f8e21dab75cc9b2831866d9ed8cfccc6
#
_entry.id   f8e21dab75cc9b2831866d9ed8cfccc6
#
_cell.length_a   1.000
_cell.length_b   1.000
_cell.length_c   1.000
_cell.angle_alpha   90.00
_cell.angle_beta   90.00
_cell.angle_gamma   90.00
#
_symmetry.space_group_name_H-M   'P 1'
#
loop_
_entity.id
_entity.type
_entity.pdbx_description
1 polymer ?
#
loop_
_entity_poly.entity_id
_entity_poly.type
_entity_poly.pdbx_seq_one_letter_code
_entity_poly.pdbx_strand_id
1 'polypeptide(L)'
;MRAFWLSAIVLLAVAVGSDVIAEEGVVAFDPARLTPYFVEGPLGKASERLRSGDAAGARGLVTEYVVAWRSERTARKQDVRDDALEVRVRFLLGLAMLRTAEQLPPGPERATTAQGATQHFLALTTSYPLLQQYHQWFAAQALLLADKPQDSLAQLGQIPSDSVLDCEVRYLRGEALRTAAELTQLQAAKLREQAVGAYRTYLSACGERARHLRRAQLQTATLLDQLGRTAEALLLWRRLYLEAPTEAAGVQAARRLEQPGVKQPPFSASELLGRAQALFEEMRNPESEAAFLQVLEQPDLDDSQRCIARYHLAQSVFKQRQRPRAAPLFDQAVTACGPAAAKNDDLHMKSLYQGARCHASAGRLQQGAELFAQAEAAHPTHSYADDSLLRQAEMYVDLAERLTREGPKKTCDAAECPDYEAKFAALLAELPTRYPEGDRRAEALWRLALRALRKKDPAKARTWLLTALAKIPREVGWDQEGRTLYWLGRIAEQSGEQKAALDYYQQTARTYPLSFYTLLSLNRLRAGFAPEFAALLRELYGDPRDEPIQFAPRALFGMPGFVRGVELLRLGLGSEARREFAAVGIVVPESKDSPVAKDPAQSELLWLASVLYERAGDWHRSHFIPRHLLQSWQRHYPVGPWRSYWQLAYPRGYAELLTSAAQQNGIPEALQFAIVREESAFDPLTESFANAIGLTQMIPSTAKRFAAGQPWDRQALRDPAQNVAIGSRFLGFLWQVMNHHPALAVSGYNAGESAVWRWLRNYADLQEIDLFIEAIPFDETRGYTKRVLSSFLTYRWLAPLPAGTPPQPLPLPLEDRVPVLPMTLPPPPARGAPNAAAPR
;
A
#
# COMPACT_ATOMS: atom_id res chain seq x y z
N MET A 1 7.14 -19.41 48.14
CA MET A 1 8.09 -19.05 47.03
C MET A 1 7.44 -18.40 45.79
N ARG A 2 6.11 -18.29 45.67
CA ARG A 2 5.47 -17.56 44.55
C ARG A 2 5.21 -16.06 44.81
N ALA A 3 5.26 -15.61 46.05
CA ALA A 3 5.01 -14.22 46.42
C ALA A 3 6.25 -13.29 46.31
N PHE A 4 7.46 -13.85 46.18
CA PHE A 4 8.70 -13.06 46.12
C PHE A 4 9.06 -12.61 44.69
N TRP A 5 8.54 -13.28 43.66
CA TRP A 5 8.82 -12.93 42.28
C TRP A 5 7.95 -11.80 41.74
N LEU A 6 6.74 -11.61 42.25
CA LEU A 6 5.87 -10.50 41.89
C LEU A 6 6.40 -9.14 42.38
N SER A 7 7.07 -9.12 43.55
CA SER A 7 7.66 -7.87 44.05
C SER A 7 8.90 -7.41 43.31
N ALA A 8 9.69 -8.35 42.72
CA ALA A 8 10.88 -8.00 41.94
C ALA A 8 10.53 -7.41 40.53
N ILE A 9 9.42 -7.88 39.95
CA ILE A 9 8.95 -7.36 38.64
C ILE A 9 8.38 -5.95 38.79
N VAL A 10 7.71 -5.63 39.89
CA VAL A 10 7.18 -4.30 40.18
C VAL A 10 8.30 -3.30 40.43
N LEU A 11 9.42 -3.70 41.07
CA LEU A 11 10.55 -2.82 41.29
C LEU A 11 11.39 -2.50 40.05
N LEU A 12 11.41 -3.38 39.01
CA LEU A 12 12.07 -3.09 37.74
C LEU A 12 11.26 -2.13 36.84
N ALA A 13 9.92 -2.12 36.97
CA ALA A 13 9.05 -1.17 36.28
C ALA A 13 9.21 0.27 36.85
N VAL A 14 9.55 0.41 38.16
CA VAL A 14 9.75 1.70 38.83
C VAL A 14 11.03 2.39 38.42
N ALA A 15 12.07 1.66 37.94
CA ALA A 15 13.32 2.24 37.46
C ALA A 15 13.23 2.89 36.06
N VAL A 16 12.08 2.79 35.34
CA VAL A 16 11.86 3.35 34.01
C VAL A 16 10.95 4.60 34.00
N GLY A 17 10.57 5.10 35.16
CA GLY A 17 9.79 6.34 35.34
C GLY A 17 8.46 6.13 36.08
N SER A 18 8.18 6.96 37.06
CA SER A 18 7.01 6.88 37.95
C SER A 18 5.69 6.90 37.21
N ASP A 19 5.03 5.74 37.17
CA ASP A 19 3.66 5.62 36.68
C ASP A 19 2.67 5.51 37.83
N VAL A 20 1.57 6.22 37.72
CA VAL A 20 0.41 6.08 38.61
C VAL A 20 -0.18 4.69 38.37
N ILE A 21 0.03 3.76 39.26
CA ILE A 21 -0.65 2.47 39.30
C ILE A 21 -2.09 2.74 39.75
N ALA A 22 -3.03 2.63 38.83
CA ALA A 22 -4.46 2.58 39.17
C ALA A 22 -4.86 1.14 39.54
N GLU A 23 -5.92 0.98 40.27
CA GLU A 23 -6.38 -0.28 40.87
C GLU A 23 -6.34 -1.50 39.94
N GLU A 24 -5.83 -2.63 40.43
CA GLU A 24 -5.85 -3.99 39.85
C GLU A 24 -5.09 -4.20 38.52
N GLY A 25 -3.77 -3.90 38.46
CA GLY A 25 -2.90 -4.39 37.39
C GLY A 25 -3.09 -3.69 36.01
N VAL A 26 -3.90 -2.63 35.97
CA VAL A 26 -4.15 -1.84 34.75
C VAL A 26 -3.13 -0.69 34.68
N VAL A 27 -2.45 -0.57 33.54
CA VAL A 27 -1.37 0.42 33.30
C VAL A 27 -1.83 1.44 32.26
N ALA A 28 -1.56 2.73 32.51
CA ALA A 28 -1.75 3.80 31.53
C ALA A 28 -0.60 3.79 30.51
N PHE A 29 -0.89 4.11 29.26
CA PHE A 29 0.08 4.24 28.20
C PHE A 29 0.01 5.64 27.57
N ASP A 30 1.15 6.35 27.59
CA ASP A 30 1.32 7.62 26.94
C ASP A 30 2.10 7.47 25.63
N PRO A 31 1.50 7.74 24.45
CA PRO A 31 2.17 7.70 23.16
C PRO A 31 3.42 8.59 23.06
N ALA A 32 3.55 9.63 23.87
CA ALA A 32 4.76 10.46 23.91
C ALA A 32 6.01 9.65 24.29
N ARG A 33 5.84 8.56 25.03
CA ARG A 33 6.92 7.62 25.38
C ARG A 33 7.51 6.86 24.17
N LEU A 34 6.87 6.91 23.00
CA LEU A 34 7.36 6.27 21.77
C LEU A 34 8.46 7.09 21.07
N THR A 35 8.85 8.22 21.62
CA THR A 35 9.94 9.04 21.04
C THR A 35 11.23 8.20 20.92
N PRO A 36 11.82 8.10 19.72
CA PRO A 36 13.07 7.37 19.52
C PRO A 36 14.20 7.92 20.41
N TYR A 37 15.13 7.06 20.81
CA TYR A 37 16.27 7.49 21.62
C TYR A 37 17.26 8.38 20.86
N PHE A 38 17.35 8.16 19.55
CA PHE A 38 18.33 8.80 18.69
C PHE A 38 17.63 9.62 17.60
N VAL A 39 17.28 10.87 17.93
CA VAL A 39 16.54 11.79 17.03
C VAL A 39 17.49 12.83 16.45
N GLU A 40 18.42 13.36 17.26
CA GLU A 40 19.25 14.49 16.89
C GLU A 40 20.75 14.19 17.03
N GLY A 41 21.59 15.08 16.50
CA GLY A 41 23.03 14.98 16.58
C GLY A 41 23.64 13.79 15.83
N PRO A 42 24.87 13.40 16.17
CA PRO A 42 25.57 12.30 15.50
C PRO A 42 24.85 10.94 15.61
N LEU A 43 24.22 10.66 16.76
CA LEU A 43 23.49 9.41 16.98
C LEU A 43 22.16 9.37 16.19
N GLY A 44 21.48 10.50 16.05
CA GLY A 44 20.30 10.61 15.18
C GLY A 44 20.66 10.35 13.73
N LYS A 45 21.71 10.98 13.22
CA LYS A 45 22.24 10.73 11.87
C LYS A 45 22.69 9.29 11.66
N ALA A 46 23.28 8.66 12.67
CA ALA A 46 23.67 7.25 12.60
C ALA A 46 22.45 6.33 12.53
N SER A 47 21.41 6.58 13.33
CA SER A 47 20.14 5.83 13.28
C SER A 47 19.46 5.96 11.92
N GLU A 48 19.48 7.14 11.31
CA GLU A 48 18.94 7.40 9.99
C GLU A 48 19.71 6.65 8.89
N ARG A 49 21.08 6.70 8.93
CA ARG A 49 21.92 5.94 7.99
C ARG A 49 21.69 4.44 8.09
N LEU A 50 21.51 3.90 9.31
CA LEU A 50 21.13 2.48 9.46
C LEU A 50 19.80 2.16 8.79
N ARG A 51 18.79 3.02 8.94
CA ARG A 51 17.49 2.84 8.30
C ARG A 51 17.56 2.94 6.77
N SER A 52 18.42 3.79 6.24
CA SER A 52 18.67 3.94 4.79
C SER A 52 19.62 2.89 4.21
N GLY A 53 20.17 1.96 5.05
CA GLY A 53 21.07 0.90 4.61
C GLY A 53 22.55 1.27 4.58
N ASP A 54 22.96 2.49 4.92
CA ASP A 54 24.36 2.91 5.05
C ASP A 54 24.93 2.52 6.44
N ALA A 55 25.15 1.22 6.61
CA ALA A 55 25.64 0.67 7.87
C ALA A 55 27.09 1.11 8.20
N ALA A 56 27.94 1.22 7.19
CA ALA A 56 29.33 1.64 7.36
C ALA A 56 29.42 3.11 7.81
N GLY A 57 28.66 4.00 7.19
CA GLY A 57 28.57 5.40 7.60
C GLY A 57 27.96 5.56 9.00
N ALA A 58 26.96 4.77 9.34
CA ALA A 58 26.41 4.76 10.69
C ALA A 58 27.46 4.32 11.73
N ARG A 59 28.19 3.22 11.46
CA ARG A 59 29.28 2.73 12.31
C ARG A 59 30.32 3.82 12.56
N GLY A 60 30.73 4.56 11.52
CA GLY A 60 31.69 5.67 11.64
C GLY A 60 31.21 6.71 12.65
N LEU A 61 29.99 7.23 12.45
CA LEU A 61 29.41 8.27 13.33
C LEU A 61 29.28 7.83 14.79
N VAL A 62 28.84 6.59 15.04
CA VAL A 62 28.71 6.09 16.42
C VAL A 62 30.08 5.89 17.05
N THR A 63 31.08 5.41 16.30
CA THR A 63 32.46 5.23 16.79
C THR A 63 33.09 6.58 17.19
N GLU A 64 33.00 7.59 16.31
CA GLU A 64 33.43 8.94 16.59
C GLU A 64 32.79 9.53 17.85
N TYR A 65 31.47 9.38 17.96
CA TYR A 65 30.71 9.81 19.14
C TYR A 65 31.23 9.14 20.43
N VAL A 66 31.43 7.82 20.41
CA VAL A 66 31.93 7.06 21.59
C VAL A 66 33.34 7.51 21.99
N VAL A 67 34.22 7.77 21.04
CA VAL A 67 35.58 8.28 21.30
C VAL A 67 35.49 9.67 21.93
N ALA A 68 34.75 10.59 21.34
CA ALA A 68 34.59 11.96 21.87
C ALA A 68 33.99 11.95 23.28
N TRP A 69 32.92 11.20 23.46
CA TRP A 69 32.22 11.09 24.74
C TRP A 69 33.08 10.50 25.86
N ARG A 70 33.92 9.49 25.58
CA ARG A 70 34.90 8.95 26.54
C ARG A 70 35.97 9.96 26.89
N SER A 71 36.50 10.71 25.92
CA SER A 71 37.50 11.74 26.13
C SER A 71 36.99 12.87 27.02
N GLU A 72 35.78 13.34 26.81
CA GLU A 72 35.15 14.37 27.64
C GLU A 72 34.90 13.90 29.09
N ARG A 73 34.48 12.66 29.29
CA ARG A 73 34.29 12.07 30.64
C ARG A 73 35.59 12.02 31.42
N THR A 74 36.64 11.57 30.75
CA THR A 74 37.95 11.50 31.38
C THR A 74 38.46 12.90 31.77
N ALA A 75 38.24 13.90 30.91
CA ALA A 75 38.64 15.27 31.18
C ALA A 75 37.88 15.94 32.35
N ARG A 76 36.60 15.61 32.53
CA ARG A 76 35.72 16.25 33.53
C ARG A 76 35.75 15.57 34.90
N LYS A 77 36.50 14.45 35.10
CA LYS A 77 36.48 13.62 36.30
C LYS A 77 35.05 13.31 36.84
N GLN A 78 34.09 13.28 35.97
CA GLN A 78 32.67 13.05 36.32
C GLN A 78 32.38 11.58 36.40
N ASP A 79 32.01 11.11 37.59
CA ASP A 79 31.59 9.73 37.87
C ASP A 79 30.08 9.54 37.67
N VAL A 80 29.42 10.43 36.98
CA VAL A 80 27.99 10.29 36.63
C VAL A 80 27.88 9.31 35.47
N ARG A 81 27.64 8.04 35.77
CA ARG A 81 27.30 7.00 34.81
C ARG A 81 25.87 7.19 34.36
N ASP A 82 25.63 7.72 33.17
CA ASP A 82 24.35 7.51 32.50
C ASP A 82 24.34 6.10 31.87
N ASP A 83 24.17 5.11 32.74
CA ASP A 83 24.22 3.70 32.34
C ASP A 83 23.16 3.38 31.28
N ALA A 84 22.04 4.12 31.30
CA ALA A 84 20.96 3.95 30.32
C ALA A 84 21.34 4.41 28.91
N LEU A 85 22.01 5.55 28.77
CA LEU A 85 22.51 6.03 27.47
C LEU A 85 23.65 5.13 26.98
N GLU A 86 24.59 4.76 27.86
CA GLU A 86 25.74 3.92 27.49
C GLU A 86 25.34 2.58 26.90
N VAL A 87 24.38 1.87 27.52
CA VAL A 87 23.88 0.57 27.01
C VAL A 87 23.20 0.71 25.65
N ARG A 88 22.44 1.79 25.43
CA ARG A 88 21.74 2.05 24.15
C ARG A 88 22.72 2.43 23.03
N VAL A 89 23.73 3.25 23.32
CA VAL A 89 24.79 3.60 22.36
C VAL A 89 25.63 2.36 22.01
N ARG A 90 25.97 1.52 23.00
CA ARG A 90 26.65 0.24 22.78
C ARG A 90 25.81 -0.71 21.90
N PHE A 91 24.51 -0.74 22.13
CA PHE A 91 23.59 -1.50 21.28
C PHE A 91 23.58 -0.98 19.84
N LEU A 92 23.46 0.33 19.64
CA LEU A 92 23.48 0.96 18.31
C LEU A 92 24.79 0.67 17.57
N LEU A 93 25.94 0.72 18.26
CA LEU A 93 27.25 0.38 17.69
C LEU A 93 27.32 -1.10 17.28
N GLY A 94 26.88 -2.01 18.16
CA GLY A 94 26.81 -3.44 17.85
C GLY A 94 25.94 -3.72 16.62
N LEU A 95 24.79 -3.05 16.51
CA LEU A 95 23.89 -3.18 15.36
C LEU A 95 24.54 -2.63 14.07
N ALA A 96 25.18 -1.45 14.13
CA ALA A 96 25.86 -0.87 12.99
C ALA A 96 27.02 -1.76 12.50
N MET A 97 27.79 -2.35 13.41
CA MET A 97 28.85 -3.31 13.07
C MET A 97 28.28 -4.60 12.45
N LEU A 98 27.18 -5.16 13.02
CA LEU A 98 26.52 -6.34 12.46
C LEU A 98 26.05 -6.08 11.03
N ARG A 99 25.32 -4.99 10.80
CA ARG A 99 24.83 -4.62 9.47
C ARG A 99 25.96 -4.31 8.48
N THR A 100 27.07 -3.72 8.95
CA THR A 100 28.29 -3.56 8.13
C THR A 100 28.88 -4.93 7.73
N ALA A 101 29.00 -5.85 8.69
CA ALA A 101 29.53 -7.19 8.39
C ALA A 101 28.66 -7.98 7.41
N GLU A 102 27.33 -7.81 7.45
CA GLU A 102 26.39 -8.43 6.48
C GLU A 102 26.64 -7.94 5.04
N GLN A 103 27.11 -6.71 4.86
CA GLN A 103 27.37 -6.09 3.55
C GLN A 103 28.77 -6.39 3.01
N LEU A 104 29.70 -6.78 3.88
CA LEU A 104 31.07 -7.10 3.49
C LEU A 104 31.17 -8.48 2.82
N PRO A 105 32.07 -8.64 1.82
CA PRO A 105 32.35 -9.95 1.26
C PRO A 105 33.00 -10.86 2.32
N PRO A 106 32.89 -12.19 2.17
CA PRO A 106 33.60 -13.13 3.02
C PRO A 106 35.10 -12.83 3.09
N GLY A 107 35.65 -12.75 4.32
CA GLY A 107 37.09 -12.46 4.54
C GLY A 107 37.38 -11.88 5.92
N PRO A 108 38.65 -11.55 6.18
CA PRO A 108 39.12 -11.12 7.51
C PRO A 108 38.41 -9.84 8.02
N GLU A 109 38.14 -8.90 7.15
CA GLU A 109 37.49 -7.64 7.54
C GLU A 109 36.03 -7.90 8.03
N ARG A 110 35.27 -8.75 7.30
CA ARG A 110 33.93 -9.18 7.73
C ARG A 110 33.98 -9.87 9.09
N ALA A 111 34.91 -10.82 9.25
CA ALA A 111 35.03 -11.59 10.48
C ALA A 111 35.41 -10.69 11.67
N THR A 112 36.35 -9.75 11.49
CA THR A 112 36.78 -8.79 12.54
C THR A 112 35.61 -7.86 12.93
N THR A 113 34.87 -7.34 11.94
CA THR A 113 33.75 -6.44 12.18
C THR A 113 32.62 -7.18 12.92
N ALA A 114 32.32 -8.40 12.51
CA ALA A 114 31.32 -9.27 13.15
C ALA A 114 31.73 -9.65 14.58
N GLN A 115 33.01 -9.92 14.82
CA GLN A 115 33.52 -10.22 16.17
C GLN A 115 33.39 -9.00 17.09
N GLY A 116 33.62 -7.78 16.60
CA GLY A 116 33.32 -6.56 17.34
C GLY A 116 31.87 -6.41 17.71
N ALA A 117 30.93 -6.68 16.75
CA ALA A 117 29.51 -6.69 17.04
C ALA A 117 29.14 -7.70 18.14
N THR A 118 29.72 -8.92 18.09
CA THR A 118 29.52 -9.96 19.10
C THR A 118 29.92 -9.47 20.50
N GLN A 119 31.09 -8.84 20.65
CA GLN A 119 31.56 -8.32 21.94
C GLN A 119 30.59 -7.29 22.53
N HIS A 120 30.04 -6.40 21.69
CA HIS A 120 29.06 -5.41 22.14
C HIS A 120 27.78 -6.06 22.62
N PHE A 121 27.20 -7.01 21.87
CA PHE A 121 25.97 -7.68 22.26
C PHE A 121 26.14 -8.55 23.50
N LEU A 122 27.20 -9.33 23.61
CA LEU A 122 27.45 -10.17 24.79
C LEU A 122 27.65 -9.33 26.07
N ALA A 123 28.29 -8.17 25.99
CA ALA A 123 28.43 -7.26 27.12
C ALA A 123 27.08 -6.66 27.58
N LEU A 124 26.04 -6.67 26.71
CA LEU A 124 24.69 -6.16 27.02
C LEU A 124 23.77 -7.20 27.65
N THR A 125 24.12 -8.48 27.63
CA THR A 125 23.24 -9.55 28.17
C THR A 125 22.94 -9.37 29.65
N THR A 126 23.88 -8.82 30.44
CA THR A 126 23.72 -8.55 31.86
C THR A 126 23.38 -7.10 32.18
N SER A 127 23.94 -6.14 31.42
CA SER A 127 23.74 -4.70 31.65
C SER A 127 22.42 -4.16 31.05
N TYR A 128 21.77 -4.90 30.15
CA TYR A 128 20.52 -4.53 29.52
C TYR A 128 19.54 -5.75 29.45
N PRO A 129 19.11 -6.28 30.61
CA PRO A 129 18.42 -7.57 30.69
C PRO A 129 17.05 -7.57 29.97
N LEU A 130 16.38 -6.42 29.82
CA LEU A 130 15.08 -6.33 29.12
C LEU A 130 15.14 -6.93 27.71
N LEU A 131 16.26 -6.78 27.00
CA LEU A 131 16.49 -7.26 25.65
C LEU A 131 17.48 -8.44 25.58
N GLN A 132 17.69 -9.18 26.67
CA GLN A 132 18.69 -10.25 26.73
C GLN A 132 18.58 -11.25 25.56
N GLN A 133 17.40 -11.74 25.26
CA GLN A 133 17.18 -12.68 24.15
C GLN A 133 17.55 -12.09 22.76
N TYR A 134 17.36 -10.78 22.57
CA TYR A 134 17.78 -10.09 21.34
C TYR A 134 19.29 -9.94 21.26
N HIS A 135 19.96 -9.64 22.37
CA HIS A 135 21.43 -9.58 22.40
C HIS A 135 22.03 -10.93 22.04
N GLN A 136 21.50 -12.02 22.59
CA GLN A 136 21.95 -13.39 22.28
C GLN A 136 21.69 -13.74 20.80
N TRP A 137 20.54 -13.36 20.28
CA TRP A 137 20.18 -13.58 18.87
C TRP A 137 21.07 -12.77 17.89
N PHE A 138 21.31 -11.49 18.15
CA PHE A 138 22.23 -10.68 17.34
C PHE A 138 23.70 -11.15 17.47
N ALA A 139 24.14 -11.54 18.67
CA ALA A 139 25.45 -12.13 18.87
C ALA A 139 25.61 -13.43 18.07
N ALA A 140 24.58 -14.30 18.05
CA ALA A 140 24.60 -15.53 17.25
C ALA A 140 24.71 -15.25 15.75
N GLN A 141 24.03 -14.24 15.23
CA GLN A 141 24.16 -13.82 13.82
C GLN A 141 25.57 -13.32 13.52
N ALA A 142 26.11 -12.47 14.40
CA ALA A 142 27.47 -11.94 14.25
C ALA A 142 28.53 -13.06 14.30
N LEU A 143 28.37 -14.02 15.18
CA LEU A 143 29.26 -15.20 15.29
C LEU A 143 29.29 -16.03 13.99
N LEU A 144 28.12 -16.17 13.31
CA LEU A 144 28.08 -16.84 12.01
C LEU A 144 28.87 -16.07 10.94
N LEU A 145 28.76 -14.76 10.91
CA LEU A 145 29.52 -13.90 9.99
C LEU A 145 31.02 -13.89 10.31
N ALA A 146 31.40 -14.24 11.55
CA ALA A 146 32.76 -14.38 12.01
C ALA A 146 33.31 -15.82 11.85
N ASP A 147 32.60 -16.71 11.13
CA ASP A 147 32.92 -18.11 10.91
C ASP A 147 33.09 -18.92 12.22
N LYS A 148 32.29 -18.59 13.26
CA LYS A 148 32.25 -19.24 14.59
C LYS A 148 30.89 -19.93 14.84
N PRO A 149 30.52 -20.96 14.08
CA PRO A 149 29.19 -21.56 14.16
C PRO A 149 28.91 -22.26 15.48
N GLN A 150 29.93 -22.83 16.15
CA GLN A 150 29.72 -23.51 17.46
C GLN A 150 29.38 -22.52 18.57
N ASP A 151 30.06 -21.35 18.57
CA ASP A 151 29.76 -20.28 19.52
C ASP A 151 28.37 -19.69 19.27
N SER A 152 27.97 -19.58 17.99
CA SER A 152 26.62 -19.20 17.60
C SER A 152 25.56 -20.17 18.16
N LEU A 153 25.77 -21.49 18.01
CA LEU A 153 24.87 -22.51 18.55
C LEU A 153 24.75 -22.41 20.08
N ALA A 154 25.86 -22.10 20.77
CA ALA A 154 25.85 -21.91 22.22
C ALA A 154 24.98 -20.71 22.64
N GLN A 155 25.05 -19.58 21.91
CA GLN A 155 24.19 -18.43 22.18
C GLN A 155 22.72 -18.72 21.88
N LEU A 156 22.41 -19.39 20.76
CA LEU A 156 21.04 -19.77 20.41
C LEU A 156 20.43 -20.74 21.43
N GLY A 157 21.25 -21.56 22.09
CA GLY A 157 20.81 -22.47 23.15
C GLY A 157 20.36 -21.78 24.43
N GLN A 158 20.73 -20.50 24.65
CA GLN A 158 20.33 -19.73 25.82
C GLN A 158 18.99 -19.00 25.66
N ILE A 159 18.47 -18.91 24.42
CA ILE A 159 17.17 -18.27 24.15
C ILE A 159 16.04 -19.26 24.48
N PRO A 160 15.05 -18.86 25.31
CA PRO A 160 13.95 -19.74 25.69
C PRO A 160 13.10 -20.18 24.49
N SER A 161 12.56 -21.39 24.52
CA SER A 161 11.74 -21.95 23.45
C SER A 161 10.36 -21.33 23.31
N ASP A 162 9.89 -20.59 24.32
CA ASP A 162 8.66 -19.80 24.31
C ASP A 162 8.88 -18.34 23.86
N SER A 163 10.11 -18.03 23.46
CA SER A 163 10.46 -16.71 22.92
C SER A 163 9.76 -16.40 21.60
N VAL A 164 9.41 -15.14 21.37
CA VAL A 164 8.96 -14.63 20.07
C VAL A 164 9.99 -14.83 18.97
N LEU A 165 11.24 -15.13 19.32
CA LEU A 165 12.35 -15.42 18.40
C LEU A 165 12.48 -16.90 18.07
N ASP A 166 11.63 -17.80 18.57
CA ASP A 166 11.80 -19.26 18.39
C ASP A 166 12.00 -19.66 16.91
N CYS A 167 11.19 -19.12 16.00
CA CYS A 167 11.35 -19.40 14.58
C CYS A 167 12.68 -18.89 14.00
N GLU A 168 13.13 -17.72 14.41
CA GLU A 168 14.43 -17.18 14.00
C GLU A 168 15.60 -18.01 14.57
N VAL A 169 15.47 -18.46 15.81
CA VAL A 169 16.44 -19.35 16.47
C VAL A 169 16.55 -20.69 15.73
N ARG A 170 15.41 -21.32 15.38
CA ARG A 170 15.38 -22.59 14.62
C ARG A 170 16.04 -22.44 13.25
N TYR A 171 15.71 -21.36 12.53
CA TYR A 171 16.32 -21.08 11.23
C TYR A 171 17.84 -20.89 11.37
N LEU A 172 18.26 -20.04 12.30
CA LEU A 172 19.69 -19.71 12.48
C LEU A 172 20.50 -20.92 12.97
N ARG A 173 19.89 -21.84 13.72
CA ARG A 173 20.49 -23.13 14.09
C ARG A 173 20.81 -23.99 12.85
N GLY A 174 19.90 -24.00 11.86
CA GLY A 174 20.15 -24.63 10.56
C GLY A 174 21.34 -24.01 9.82
N GLU A 175 21.40 -22.67 9.77
CA GLU A 175 22.52 -21.93 9.14
C GLU A 175 23.85 -22.22 9.87
N ALA A 176 23.85 -22.26 11.21
CA ALA A 176 25.05 -22.55 11.99
C ALA A 176 25.61 -23.95 11.74
N LEU A 177 24.73 -24.97 11.70
CA LEU A 177 25.13 -26.35 11.40
C LEU A 177 25.63 -26.50 9.95
N ARG A 178 25.00 -25.81 9.01
CA ARG A 178 25.44 -25.78 7.61
C ARG A 178 26.83 -25.15 7.47
N THR A 179 27.05 -23.99 8.10
CA THR A 179 28.34 -23.32 8.10
C THR A 179 29.41 -24.17 8.78
N ALA A 180 29.08 -24.84 9.90
CA ALA A 180 30.01 -25.77 10.55
C ALA A 180 30.41 -26.93 9.64
N ALA A 181 29.47 -27.45 8.82
CA ALA A 181 29.74 -28.53 7.86
C ALA A 181 30.67 -28.07 6.71
N GLU A 182 30.65 -26.80 6.35
CA GLU A 182 31.54 -26.21 5.33
C GLU A 182 32.96 -26.02 5.87
N LEU A 183 33.09 -25.68 7.15
CA LEU A 183 34.40 -25.41 7.77
C LEU A 183 35.12 -26.69 8.26
N THR A 184 34.40 -27.82 8.42
CA THR A 184 34.94 -29.05 9.07
C THR A 184 34.77 -30.27 8.20
N GLN A 185 35.80 -30.67 7.44
CA GLN A 185 35.73 -31.82 6.50
C GLN A 185 35.45 -33.15 7.19
N LEU A 186 36.09 -33.43 8.35
CA LEU A 186 36.00 -34.72 9.05
C LEU A 186 34.58 -35.07 9.56
N GLN A 187 33.70 -34.06 9.83
CA GLN A 187 32.37 -34.26 10.35
C GLN A 187 31.29 -33.72 9.41
N ALA A 188 31.65 -33.33 8.20
CA ALA A 188 30.76 -32.63 7.28
C ALA A 188 29.42 -33.35 7.04
N ALA A 189 29.46 -34.67 6.80
CA ALA A 189 28.24 -35.45 6.56
C ALA A 189 27.30 -35.44 7.77
N LYS A 190 27.82 -35.66 8.99
CA LYS A 190 27.04 -35.60 10.24
C LYS A 190 26.43 -34.23 10.46
N LEU A 191 27.20 -33.18 10.25
CA LEU A 191 26.74 -31.79 10.44
C LEU A 191 25.68 -31.40 9.37
N ARG A 192 25.82 -31.89 8.13
CA ARG A 192 24.78 -31.72 7.08
C ARG A 192 23.48 -32.39 7.47
N GLU A 193 23.53 -33.63 8.02
CA GLU A 193 22.33 -34.32 8.52
C GLU A 193 21.65 -33.52 9.65
N GLN A 194 22.44 -33.00 10.59
CA GLN A 194 21.91 -32.17 11.67
C GLN A 194 21.31 -30.86 11.13
N ALA A 195 21.92 -30.23 10.13
CA ALA A 195 21.39 -29.03 9.48
C ALA A 195 20.04 -29.30 8.78
N VAL A 196 19.96 -30.43 8.04
CA VAL A 196 18.69 -30.90 7.44
C VAL A 196 17.61 -31.06 8.51
N GLY A 197 17.95 -31.70 9.65
CA GLY A 197 17.05 -31.86 10.79
C GLY A 197 16.57 -30.52 11.37
N ALA A 198 17.50 -29.56 11.55
CA ALA A 198 17.18 -28.23 12.08
C ALA A 198 16.27 -27.44 11.12
N TYR A 199 16.55 -27.43 9.82
CA TYR A 199 15.67 -26.77 8.83
C TYR A 199 14.30 -27.45 8.74
N ARG A 200 14.21 -28.77 8.81
CA ARG A 200 12.93 -29.50 8.86
C ARG A 200 12.11 -29.10 10.09
N THR A 201 12.76 -28.97 11.25
CA THR A 201 12.12 -28.52 12.48
C THR A 201 11.61 -27.07 12.32
N TYR A 202 12.40 -26.18 11.69
CA TYR A 202 11.96 -24.84 11.34
C TYR A 202 10.74 -24.84 10.40
N LEU A 203 10.81 -25.58 9.30
CA LEU A 203 9.74 -25.65 8.30
C LEU A 203 8.43 -26.21 8.89
N SER A 204 8.50 -27.21 9.77
CA SER A 204 7.31 -27.79 10.41
C SER A 204 6.71 -26.91 11.52
N ALA A 205 7.54 -26.24 12.31
CA ALA A 205 7.09 -25.46 13.46
C ALA A 205 6.62 -24.04 13.11
N CYS A 206 7.23 -23.42 12.08
CA CYS A 206 7.00 -22.01 11.75
C CYS A 206 6.02 -21.77 10.60
N GLY A 207 5.63 -22.83 9.90
CA GLY A 207 4.59 -22.81 8.87
C GLY A 207 4.95 -22.10 7.58
N GLU A 208 3.97 -21.95 6.70
CA GLU A 208 4.15 -21.44 5.33
C GLU A 208 4.40 -19.93 5.25
N ARG A 209 4.04 -19.16 6.27
CA ARG A 209 4.29 -17.71 6.37
C ARG A 209 5.62 -17.34 7.04
N ALA A 210 6.47 -18.32 7.29
CA ALA A 210 7.76 -18.11 7.94
C ALA A 210 8.71 -17.31 7.05
N ARG A 211 9.37 -16.31 7.63
CA ARG A 211 10.22 -15.32 6.93
C ARG A 211 11.28 -15.95 6.01
N HIS A 212 11.86 -17.09 6.41
CA HIS A 212 12.96 -17.75 5.71
C HIS A 212 12.52 -19.03 5.02
N LEU A 213 11.21 -19.22 4.75
CA LEU A 213 10.64 -20.45 4.19
C LEU A 213 11.42 -20.94 2.94
N ARG A 214 11.49 -20.10 1.90
CA ARG A 214 12.10 -20.50 0.62
C ARG A 214 13.60 -20.76 0.74
N ARG A 215 14.28 -19.98 1.57
CA ARG A 215 15.71 -20.18 1.82
C ARG A 215 15.98 -21.47 2.60
N ALA A 216 15.17 -21.78 3.61
CA ALA A 216 15.28 -23.04 4.35
C ALA A 216 15.00 -24.25 3.47
N GLN A 217 13.98 -24.19 2.60
CA GLN A 217 13.68 -25.23 1.60
C GLN A 217 14.85 -25.44 0.64
N LEU A 218 15.42 -24.35 0.10
CA LEU A 218 16.57 -24.36 -0.80
C LEU A 218 17.80 -25.00 -0.14
N GLN A 219 18.14 -24.58 1.09
CA GLN A 219 19.27 -25.13 1.82
C GLN A 219 19.07 -26.61 2.13
N THR A 220 17.84 -27.00 2.53
CA THR A 220 17.51 -28.41 2.78
C THR A 220 17.70 -29.27 1.51
N ALA A 221 17.19 -28.81 0.36
CA ALA A 221 17.32 -29.51 -0.90
C ALA A 221 18.80 -29.68 -1.31
N THR A 222 19.59 -28.59 -1.19
CA THR A 222 21.03 -28.60 -1.49
C THR A 222 21.80 -29.56 -0.59
N LEU A 223 21.54 -29.56 0.70
CA LEU A 223 22.19 -30.45 1.66
C LEU A 223 21.82 -31.92 1.43
N LEU A 224 20.56 -32.20 1.07
CA LEU A 224 20.13 -33.56 0.71
C LEU A 224 20.83 -34.08 -0.56
N ASP A 225 21.02 -33.26 -1.59
CA ASP A 225 21.80 -33.60 -2.76
C ASP A 225 23.27 -33.93 -2.39
N GLN A 226 23.88 -33.07 -1.51
CA GLN A 226 25.25 -33.32 -1.02
C GLN A 226 25.42 -34.58 -0.18
N LEU A 227 24.32 -35.02 0.44
CA LEU A 227 24.26 -36.31 1.21
C LEU A 227 23.90 -37.53 0.34
N GLY A 228 23.68 -37.34 -0.96
CA GLY A 228 23.25 -38.42 -1.87
C GLY A 228 21.79 -38.83 -1.72
N ARG A 229 21.00 -38.09 -0.95
CA ARG A 229 19.55 -38.32 -0.70
C ARG A 229 18.71 -37.68 -1.83
N THR A 230 19.03 -38.04 -3.07
CA THR A 230 18.51 -37.41 -4.29
C THR A 230 16.98 -37.48 -4.39
N ALA A 231 16.35 -38.55 -3.95
CA ALA A 231 14.89 -38.67 -4.02
C ALA A 231 14.17 -37.62 -3.13
N GLU A 232 14.69 -37.39 -1.95
CA GLU A 232 14.13 -36.37 -1.01
C GLU A 232 14.45 -34.95 -1.48
N ALA A 233 15.66 -34.71 -1.99
CA ALA A 233 16.04 -33.44 -2.57
C ALA A 233 15.12 -33.07 -3.74
N LEU A 234 14.80 -34.04 -4.61
CA LEU A 234 13.95 -33.84 -5.78
C LEU A 234 12.56 -33.37 -5.44
N LEU A 235 11.96 -33.83 -4.34
CA LEU A 235 10.66 -33.37 -3.87
C LEU A 235 10.69 -31.87 -3.53
N LEU A 236 11.75 -31.41 -2.85
CA LEU A 236 11.91 -30.00 -2.50
C LEU A 236 12.25 -29.13 -3.72
N TRP A 237 13.09 -29.61 -4.65
CA TRP A 237 13.37 -28.94 -5.90
C TRP A 237 12.10 -28.75 -6.73
N ARG A 238 11.27 -29.79 -6.86
CA ARG A 238 9.97 -29.70 -7.54
C ARG A 238 9.07 -28.67 -6.85
N ARG A 239 9.00 -28.72 -5.53
CA ARG A 239 8.19 -27.77 -4.76
C ARG A 239 8.63 -26.31 -4.98
N LEU A 240 9.92 -26.01 -4.90
CA LEU A 240 10.48 -24.69 -5.17
C LEU A 240 10.21 -24.20 -6.60
N TYR A 241 10.36 -25.09 -7.59
CA TYR A 241 10.06 -24.80 -8.99
C TYR A 241 8.60 -24.42 -9.20
N LEU A 242 7.68 -25.10 -8.50
CA LEU A 242 6.24 -24.89 -8.66
C LEU A 242 5.75 -23.65 -7.90
N GLU A 243 6.18 -23.48 -6.65
CA GLU A 243 5.63 -22.48 -5.72
C GLU A 243 6.36 -21.12 -5.73
N ALA A 244 7.59 -21.07 -6.22
CA ALA A 244 8.41 -19.85 -6.22
C ALA A 244 9.09 -19.56 -7.57
N PRO A 245 8.34 -19.55 -8.68
CA PRO A 245 8.90 -19.59 -10.03
C PRO A 245 9.81 -18.42 -10.40
N THR A 246 9.67 -17.27 -9.74
CA THR A 246 10.46 -16.06 -10.02
C THR A 246 11.49 -15.75 -8.95
N GLU A 247 11.40 -16.39 -7.78
CA GLU A 247 12.38 -16.23 -6.73
C GLU A 247 13.71 -16.94 -7.06
N ALA A 248 14.81 -16.46 -6.49
CA ALA A 248 16.14 -17.08 -6.69
C ALA A 248 16.14 -18.59 -6.39
N ALA A 249 15.39 -19.02 -5.39
CA ALA A 249 15.25 -20.43 -5.02
C ALA A 249 14.55 -21.26 -6.13
N GLY A 250 13.47 -20.74 -6.70
CA GLY A 250 12.76 -21.40 -7.80
C GLY A 250 13.57 -21.41 -9.10
N VAL A 251 14.32 -20.35 -9.41
CA VAL A 251 15.25 -20.30 -10.55
C VAL A 251 16.37 -21.34 -10.40
N GLN A 252 16.91 -21.51 -9.19
CA GLN A 252 17.90 -22.57 -8.93
C GLN A 252 17.27 -23.97 -9.05
N ALA A 253 16.04 -24.12 -8.58
CA ALA A 253 15.30 -25.36 -8.71
C ALA A 253 15.07 -25.74 -10.19
N ALA A 254 14.67 -24.78 -11.04
CA ALA A 254 14.52 -24.99 -12.47
C ALA A 254 15.82 -25.53 -13.08
N ARG A 255 16.94 -24.84 -12.83
CA ARG A 255 18.26 -25.25 -13.32
C ARG A 255 18.66 -26.65 -12.84
N ARG A 256 18.33 -27.00 -11.59
CA ARG A 256 18.65 -28.30 -11.01
C ARG A 256 17.81 -29.41 -11.66
N LEU A 257 16.53 -29.16 -11.90
CA LEU A 257 15.62 -30.13 -12.54
C LEU A 257 15.94 -30.38 -14.03
N GLU A 258 16.52 -29.38 -14.71
CA GLU A 258 16.93 -29.44 -16.12
C GLU A 258 18.31 -30.12 -16.33
N GLN A 259 19.05 -30.42 -15.27
CA GLN A 259 20.38 -31.05 -15.41
C GLN A 259 20.31 -32.43 -16.05
N PRO A 260 21.26 -32.79 -16.94
CA PRO A 260 21.35 -34.11 -17.55
C PRO A 260 21.41 -35.22 -16.49
N GLY A 261 20.59 -36.25 -16.67
CA GLY A 261 20.54 -37.40 -15.76
C GLY A 261 19.55 -37.28 -14.59
N VAL A 262 18.91 -36.13 -14.37
CA VAL A 262 17.84 -35.99 -13.41
C VAL A 262 16.56 -36.62 -13.96
N LYS A 263 16.22 -37.80 -13.44
CA LYS A 263 14.95 -38.47 -13.76
C LYS A 263 13.88 -37.99 -12.77
N GLN A 264 12.86 -37.32 -13.29
CA GLN A 264 11.68 -36.92 -12.50
C GLN A 264 10.40 -37.37 -13.21
N PRO A 265 9.32 -37.66 -12.44
CA PRO A 265 8.03 -37.92 -13.07
C PRO A 265 7.53 -36.65 -13.75
N PRO A 266 6.71 -36.75 -14.80
CA PRO A 266 6.07 -35.55 -15.39
C PRO A 266 5.29 -34.80 -14.32
N PHE A 267 5.12 -33.50 -14.52
CA PHE A 267 4.26 -32.72 -13.65
C PHE A 267 2.79 -33.02 -13.97
N SER A 268 1.98 -33.19 -12.95
CA SER A 268 0.53 -33.32 -13.07
C SER A 268 -0.12 -32.01 -13.51
N ALA A 269 -1.32 -32.09 -14.05
CA ALA A 269 -2.12 -30.92 -14.41
C ALA A 269 -2.32 -29.96 -13.21
N SER A 270 -2.54 -30.51 -12.01
CA SER A 270 -2.67 -29.73 -10.78
C SER A 270 -1.39 -28.99 -10.40
N GLU A 271 -0.21 -29.63 -10.51
CA GLU A 271 1.09 -28.99 -10.24
C GLU A 271 1.36 -27.84 -11.25
N LEU A 272 1.13 -28.08 -12.54
CA LEU A 272 1.30 -27.04 -13.57
C LEU A 272 0.32 -25.88 -13.38
N LEU A 273 -0.93 -26.17 -12.99
CA LEU A 273 -1.93 -25.15 -12.68
C LEU A 273 -1.47 -24.27 -11.51
N GLY A 274 -0.99 -24.88 -10.42
CA GLY A 274 -0.46 -24.15 -9.26
C GLY A 274 0.71 -23.24 -9.65
N ARG A 275 1.64 -23.72 -10.48
CA ARG A 275 2.74 -22.90 -11.00
C ARG A 275 2.24 -21.72 -11.86
N ALA A 276 1.28 -21.96 -12.73
CA ALA A 276 0.71 -20.92 -13.59
C ALA A 276 0.01 -19.83 -12.74
N GLN A 277 -0.70 -20.24 -11.67
CA GLN A 277 -1.30 -19.31 -10.71
C GLN A 277 -0.24 -18.51 -9.94
N ALA A 278 0.84 -19.15 -9.46
CA ALA A 278 1.94 -18.45 -8.80
C ALA A 278 2.55 -17.36 -9.70
N LEU A 279 2.81 -17.67 -10.98
CA LEU A 279 3.27 -16.67 -11.96
C LEU A 279 2.26 -15.52 -12.15
N PHE A 280 0.98 -15.85 -12.14
CA PHE A 280 -0.09 -14.85 -12.28
C PHE A 280 -0.19 -13.93 -11.05
N GLU A 281 -0.08 -14.47 -9.85
CA GLU A 281 -0.09 -13.72 -8.58
C GLU A 281 1.11 -12.78 -8.48
N GLU A 282 2.27 -13.22 -8.97
CA GLU A 282 3.49 -12.40 -9.05
C GLU A 282 3.51 -11.42 -10.25
N MET A 283 2.36 -11.23 -10.92
CA MET A 283 2.19 -10.32 -12.06
C MET A 283 3.10 -10.63 -13.27
N ARG A 284 3.59 -11.86 -13.37
CA ARG A 284 4.40 -12.34 -14.51
C ARG A 284 3.46 -12.75 -15.67
N ASN A 285 2.73 -11.76 -16.17
CA ASN A 285 1.62 -12.01 -17.10
C ASN A 285 2.00 -12.74 -18.40
N PRO A 286 3.13 -12.44 -19.10
CA PRO A 286 3.53 -13.20 -20.27
C PRO A 286 3.89 -14.66 -19.95
N GLU A 287 4.62 -14.88 -18.85
CA GLU A 287 5.03 -16.22 -18.40
C GLU A 287 3.84 -17.02 -17.90
N SER A 288 2.91 -16.36 -17.20
CA SER A 288 1.67 -17.00 -16.74
C SER A 288 0.76 -17.39 -17.90
N GLU A 289 0.66 -16.56 -18.94
CA GLU A 289 -0.06 -16.88 -20.18
C GLU A 289 0.48 -18.18 -20.81
N ALA A 290 1.80 -18.29 -20.98
CA ALA A 290 2.43 -19.49 -21.53
C ALA A 290 2.20 -20.72 -20.64
N ALA A 291 2.27 -20.54 -19.32
CA ALA A 291 2.04 -21.63 -18.38
C ALA A 291 0.59 -22.12 -18.39
N PHE A 292 -0.42 -21.25 -18.47
CA PHE A 292 -1.81 -21.68 -18.60
C PHE A 292 -2.11 -22.38 -19.93
N LEU A 293 -1.46 -21.98 -21.02
CA LEU A 293 -1.55 -22.73 -22.29
C LEU A 293 -1.01 -24.15 -22.11
N GLN A 294 0.12 -24.32 -21.45
CA GLN A 294 0.69 -25.63 -21.15
C GLN A 294 -0.23 -26.49 -20.25
N VAL A 295 -0.92 -25.88 -19.29
CA VAL A 295 -1.94 -26.57 -18.48
C VAL A 295 -3.07 -27.09 -19.36
N LEU A 296 -3.56 -26.26 -20.29
CA LEU A 296 -4.69 -26.61 -21.16
C LEU A 296 -4.38 -27.73 -22.18
N GLU A 297 -3.11 -28.05 -22.38
CA GLU A 297 -2.65 -29.18 -23.21
C GLU A 297 -2.67 -30.52 -22.45
N GLN A 298 -2.85 -30.51 -21.10
CA GLN A 298 -2.87 -31.74 -20.32
C GLN A 298 -4.16 -32.53 -20.58
N PRO A 299 -4.04 -33.87 -20.81
CA PRO A 299 -5.19 -34.69 -21.17
C PRO A 299 -6.14 -35.01 -20.01
N ASP A 300 -5.65 -34.89 -18.78
CA ASP A 300 -6.34 -35.29 -17.54
C ASP A 300 -6.95 -34.09 -16.75
N LEU A 301 -7.15 -32.96 -17.43
CA LEU A 301 -7.82 -31.80 -16.82
C LEU A 301 -9.29 -32.09 -16.53
N ASP A 302 -9.68 -31.90 -15.26
CA ASP A 302 -11.08 -31.83 -14.90
C ASP A 302 -11.74 -30.49 -15.32
N ASP A 303 -13.07 -30.42 -15.25
CA ASP A 303 -13.82 -29.23 -15.69
C ASP A 303 -13.50 -28.00 -14.83
N SER A 304 -13.24 -28.17 -13.53
CA SER A 304 -12.88 -27.07 -12.63
C SER A 304 -11.51 -26.52 -12.96
N GLN A 305 -10.54 -27.37 -13.18
CA GLN A 305 -9.17 -27.01 -13.59
C GLN A 305 -9.17 -26.32 -14.95
N ARG A 306 -9.99 -26.79 -15.87
CA ARG A 306 -10.17 -26.19 -17.20
C ARG A 306 -10.79 -24.80 -17.11
N CYS A 307 -11.80 -24.62 -16.26
CA CYS A 307 -12.39 -23.30 -15.97
C CYS A 307 -11.33 -22.34 -15.42
N ILE A 308 -10.62 -22.73 -14.35
CA ILE A 308 -9.58 -21.92 -13.73
C ILE A 308 -8.49 -21.53 -14.74
N ALA A 309 -7.99 -22.50 -15.53
CA ALA A 309 -6.94 -22.26 -16.51
C ALA A 309 -7.42 -21.31 -17.63
N ARG A 310 -8.62 -21.48 -18.17
CA ARG A 310 -9.21 -20.60 -19.20
C ARG A 310 -9.40 -19.17 -18.69
N TYR A 311 -9.96 -19.02 -17.49
CA TYR A 311 -10.16 -17.70 -16.90
C TYR A 311 -8.82 -16.96 -16.67
N HIS A 312 -7.85 -17.59 -16.04
CA HIS A 312 -6.57 -16.95 -15.75
C HIS A 312 -5.71 -16.72 -17.00
N LEU A 313 -5.83 -17.58 -18.03
CA LEU A 313 -5.25 -17.31 -19.35
C LEU A 313 -5.80 -15.98 -19.94
N ALA A 314 -7.12 -15.83 -19.94
CA ALA A 314 -7.77 -14.60 -20.41
C ALA A 314 -7.34 -13.39 -19.58
N GLN A 315 -7.27 -13.53 -18.26
CA GLN A 315 -6.82 -12.49 -17.33
C GLN A 315 -5.34 -12.11 -17.55
N SER A 316 -4.46 -13.07 -17.84
CA SER A 316 -3.05 -12.81 -18.12
C SER A 316 -2.90 -11.92 -19.36
N VAL A 317 -3.66 -12.20 -20.41
CA VAL A 317 -3.69 -11.39 -21.64
C VAL A 317 -4.34 -10.01 -21.38
N PHE A 318 -5.39 -9.96 -20.57
CA PHE A 318 -6.04 -8.70 -20.17
C PHE A 318 -5.10 -7.78 -19.39
N LYS A 319 -4.37 -8.33 -18.42
CA LYS A 319 -3.37 -7.58 -17.63
C LYS A 319 -2.20 -7.05 -18.47
N GLN A 320 -1.88 -7.70 -19.59
CA GLN A 320 -0.95 -7.18 -20.61
C GLN A 320 -1.55 -6.02 -21.45
N ARG A 321 -2.74 -5.52 -21.11
CA ARG A 321 -3.47 -4.48 -21.84
C ARG A 321 -3.90 -4.86 -23.27
N GLN A 322 -3.91 -6.15 -23.61
CA GLN A 322 -4.30 -6.67 -24.92
C GLN A 322 -5.79 -7.07 -24.95
N ARG A 323 -6.67 -6.11 -24.59
CA ARG A 323 -8.11 -6.36 -24.44
C ARG A 323 -8.78 -7.00 -25.68
N PRO A 324 -8.50 -6.56 -26.93
CA PRO A 324 -9.08 -7.22 -28.12
C PRO A 324 -8.71 -8.69 -28.25
N ARG A 325 -7.50 -9.08 -27.84
CA ARG A 325 -7.00 -10.46 -27.82
C ARG A 325 -7.57 -11.26 -26.64
N ALA A 326 -7.83 -10.60 -25.50
CA ALA A 326 -8.43 -11.23 -24.33
C ALA A 326 -9.91 -11.57 -24.52
N ALA A 327 -10.67 -10.82 -25.36
CA ALA A 327 -12.12 -11.02 -25.53
C ALA A 327 -12.48 -12.46 -25.89
N PRO A 328 -11.97 -13.07 -26.97
CA PRO A 328 -12.30 -14.46 -27.33
C PRO A 328 -11.81 -15.48 -26.31
N LEU A 329 -10.80 -15.16 -25.50
CA LEU A 329 -10.33 -16.02 -24.42
C LEU A 329 -11.31 -16.02 -23.26
N PHE A 330 -11.93 -14.88 -22.95
CA PHE A 330 -13.02 -14.81 -21.96
C PHE A 330 -14.26 -15.55 -22.44
N ASP A 331 -14.62 -15.50 -23.75
CA ASP A 331 -15.73 -16.29 -24.30
C ASP A 331 -15.49 -17.79 -24.07
N GLN A 332 -14.24 -18.27 -24.26
CA GLN A 332 -13.85 -19.64 -23.94
C GLN A 332 -13.93 -19.94 -22.43
N ALA A 333 -13.60 -18.96 -21.58
CA ALA A 333 -13.71 -19.12 -20.14
C ALA A 333 -15.17 -19.17 -19.68
N VAL A 334 -16.07 -18.37 -20.25
CA VAL A 334 -17.53 -18.44 -20.04
C VAL A 334 -18.03 -19.85 -20.34
N THR A 335 -17.64 -20.39 -21.52
CA THR A 335 -18.02 -21.76 -21.92
C THR A 335 -17.49 -22.81 -20.94
N ALA A 336 -16.26 -22.66 -20.46
CA ALA A 336 -15.63 -23.62 -19.56
C ALA A 336 -16.18 -23.57 -18.13
N CYS A 337 -16.58 -22.39 -17.64
CA CYS A 337 -16.99 -22.16 -16.26
C CYS A 337 -18.52 -22.21 -16.06
N GLY A 338 -19.33 -22.12 -17.13
CA GLY A 338 -20.77 -21.99 -17.06
C GLY A 338 -21.57 -23.26 -16.73
N PRO A 339 -21.17 -24.44 -17.19
CA PRO A 339 -21.94 -25.67 -16.94
C PRO A 339 -21.92 -26.08 -15.45
N ALA A 340 -22.96 -26.79 -15.03
CA ALA A 340 -23.08 -27.35 -13.68
C ALA A 340 -21.86 -28.22 -13.26
N ALA A 341 -21.13 -28.77 -14.22
CA ALA A 341 -19.92 -29.56 -13.99
C ALA A 341 -18.76 -28.75 -13.41
N ALA A 342 -18.60 -27.49 -13.79
CA ALA A 342 -17.49 -26.65 -13.31
C ALA A 342 -17.69 -26.12 -11.88
N LYS A 343 -18.93 -25.94 -11.43
CA LYS A 343 -19.34 -25.46 -10.10
C LYS A 343 -18.57 -24.21 -9.61
N ASN A 344 -18.23 -23.29 -10.53
CA ASN A 344 -17.44 -22.11 -10.20
C ASN A 344 -18.17 -20.83 -10.62
N ASP A 345 -19.23 -20.49 -9.87
CA ASP A 345 -20.09 -19.34 -10.13
C ASP A 345 -19.34 -18.02 -10.14
N ASP A 346 -18.33 -17.87 -9.27
CA ASP A 346 -17.49 -16.66 -9.20
C ASP A 346 -16.68 -16.45 -10.49
N LEU A 347 -16.01 -17.50 -10.99
CA LEU A 347 -15.23 -17.39 -12.23
C LEU A 347 -16.12 -17.26 -13.47
N HIS A 348 -17.30 -17.88 -13.47
CA HIS A 348 -18.27 -17.69 -14.55
C HIS A 348 -18.74 -16.24 -14.61
N MET A 349 -19.19 -15.68 -13.49
CA MET A 349 -19.55 -14.26 -13.36
C MET A 349 -18.43 -13.34 -13.82
N LYS A 350 -17.22 -13.55 -13.31
CA LYS A 350 -16.05 -12.75 -13.67
C LYS A 350 -15.66 -12.89 -15.15
N SER A 351 -15.86 -14.07 -15.75
CA SER A 351 -15.60 -14.28 -17.18
C SER A 351 -16.56 -13.49 -18.04
N LEU A 352 -17.86 -13.53 -17.74
CA LEU A 352 -18.89 -12.74 -18.41
C LEU A 352 -18.60 -11.24 -18.30
N TYR A 353 -18.32 -10.75 -17.08
CA TYR A 353 -18.08 -9.36 -16.79
C TYR A 353 -16.80 -8.82 -17.50
N GLN A 354 -15.68 -9.53 -17.42
CA GLN A 354 -14.44 -9.11 -18.07
C GLN A 354 -14.49 -9.29 -19.59
N GLY A 355 -15.15 -10.34 -20.08
CA GLY A 355 -15.44 -10.54 -21.50
C GLY A 355 -16.22 -9.36 -22.08
N ALA A 356 -17.29 -8.94 -21.41
CA ALA A 356 -18.07 -7.76 -21.77
C ALA A 356 -17.21 -6.50 -21.90
N ARG A 357 -16.35 -6.24 -20.93
CA ARG A 357 -15.40 -5.10 -20.96
C ARG A 357 -14.42 -5.18 -22.13
N CYS A 358 -13.94 -6.38 -22.45
CA CYS A 358 -13.02 -6.60 -23.57
C CYS A 358 -13.69 -6.40 -24.92
N HIS A 359 -14.92 -6.91 -25.08
CA HIS A 359 -15.73 -6.70 -26.29
C HIS A 359 -16.04 -5.22 -26.49
N ALA A 360 -16.48 -4.52 -25.45
CA ALA A 360 -16.72 -3.07 -25.48
C ALA A 360 -15.45 -2.29 -25.91
N SER A 361 -14.31 -2.62 -25.34
CA SER A 361 -13.02 -1.99 -25.72
C SER A 361 -12.62 -2.24 -27.16
N ALA A 362 -13.09 -3.35 -27.75
CA ALA A 362 -12.86 -3.68 -29.16
C ALA A 362 -13.93 -3.09 -30.10
N GLY A 363 -14.80 -2.20 -29.58
CA GLY A 363 -15.88 -1.54 -30.32
C GLY A 363 -17.14 -2.40 -30.54
N ARG A 364 -17.19 -3.60 -29.97
CA ARG A 364 -18.35 -4.51 -30.02
C ARG A 364 -19.31 -4.22 -28.86
N LEU A 365 -19.87 -3.00 -28.85
CA LEU A 365 -20.69 -2.47 -27.75
C LEU A 365 -21.94 -3.31 -27.48
N GLN A 366 -22.64 -3.76 -28.54
CA GLN A 366 -23.85 -4.57 -28.41
C GLN A 366 -23.56 -5.90 -27.71
N GLN A 367 -22.50 -6.60 -28.13
CA GLN A 367 -22.05 -7.85 -27.51
C GLN A 367 -21.62 -7.62 -26.05
N GLY A 368 -20.97 -6.50 -25.76
CA GLY A 368 -20.65 -6.11 -24.39
C GLY A 368 -21.89 -5.94 -23.52
N ALA A 369 -22.92 -5.25 -24.03
CA ALA A 369 -24.19 -5.07 -23.32
C ALA A 369 -24.91 -6.41 -23.05
N GLU A 370 -24.89 -7.31 -24.01
CA GLU A 370 -25.50 -8.65 -23.89
C GLU A 370 -24.78 -9.51 -22.84
N LEU A 371 -23.45 -9.50 -22.82
CA LEU A 371 -22.67 -10.23 -21.83
C LEU A 371 -22.86 -9.67 -20.40
N PHE A 372 -22.99 -8.35 -20.24
CA PHE A 372 -23.35 -7.78 -18.94
C PHE A 372 -24.75 -8.18 -18.49
N ALA A 373 -25.72 -8.21 -19.38
CA ALA A 373 -27.07 -8.69 -19.10
C ALA A 373 -27.07 -10.18 -18.69
N GLN A 374 -26.28 -11.01 -19.40
CA GLN A 374 -26.11 -12.42 -19.04
C GLN A 374 -25.47 -12.61 -17.68
N ALA A 375 -24.46 -11.80 -17.35
CA ALA A 375 -23.76 -11.85 -16.08
C ALA A 375 -24.72 -11.56 -14.92
N GLU A 376 -25.52 -10.50 -15.03
CA GLU A 376 -26.51 -10.10 -14.04
C GLU A 376 -27.62 -11.13 -13.88
N ALA A 377 -28.17 -11.65 -15.01
CA ALA A 377 -29.24 -12.62 -14.99
C ALA A 377 -28.79 -13.99 -14.44
N ALA A 378 -27.57 -14.43 -14.75
CA ALA A 378 -27.06 -15.73 -14.27
C ALA A 378 -26.67 -15.69 -12.79
N HIS A 379 -26.22 -14.53 -12.27
CA HIS A 379 -25.68 -14.38 -10.92
C HIS A 379 -26.26 -13.15 -10.19
N PRO A 380 -27.58 -13.06 -9.98
CA PRO A 380 -28.23 -11.84 -9.47
C PRO A 380 -27.86 -11.47 -8.03
N THR A 381 -27.30 -12.39 -7.26
CA THR A 381 -26.84 -12.16 -5.87
C THR A 381 -25.33 -11.95 -5.73
N HIS A 382 -24.59 -12.03 -6.84
CA HIS A 382 -23.17 -11.82 -6.83
C HIS A 382 -22.84 -10.32 -6.67
N SER A 383 -21.69 -10.01 -6.01
CA SER A 383 -21.25 -8.62 -5.78
C SER A 383 -21.02 -7.81 -7.06
N TYR A 384 -20.96 -8.43 -8.24
CA TYR A 384 -20.81 -7.77 -9.53
C TYR A 384 -22.16 -7.65 -10.29
N ALA A 385 -23.29 -8.03 -9.68
CA ALA A 385 -24.58 -7.99 -10.37
C ALA A 385 -25.04 -6.56 -10.66
N ASP A 386 -25.01 -5.68 -9.67
CA ASP A 386 -25.35 -4.25 -9.83
C ASP A 386 -24.30 -3.50 -10.66
N ASP A 387 -23.00 -3.86 -10.58
CA ASP A 387 -21.97 -3.41 -11.51
C ASP A 387 -22.31 -3.78 -12.96
N SER A 388 -22.75 -5.01 -13.21
CA SER A 388 -23.10 -5.48 -14.56
C SER A 388 -24.26 -4.69 -15.14
N LEU A 389 -25.31 -4.46 -14.35
CA LEU A 389 -26.47 -3.66 -14.77
C LEU A 389 -26.06 -2.20 -15.06
N LEU A 390 -25.23 -1.59 -14.22
CA LEU A 390 -24.67 -0.26 -14.46
C LEU A 390 -23.87 -0.21 -15.78
N ARG A 391 -22.96 -1.17 -15.99
CA ARG A 391 -22.12 -1.23 -17.19
C ARG A 391 -22.92 -1.51 -18.45
N GLN A 392 -23.97 -2.35 -18.37
CA GLN A 392 -24.91 -2.55 -19.48
C GLN A 392 -25.57 -1.24 -19.90
N ALA A 393 -26.03 -0.46 -18.92
CA ALA A 393 -26.62 0.85 -19.20
C ALA A 393 -25.62 1.81 -19.85
N GLU A 394 -24.36 1.85 -19.38
CA GLU A 394 -23.30 2.67 -20.01
C GLU A 394 -23.05 2.28 -21.48
N MET A 395 -23.11 0.98 -21.82
CA MET A 395 -23.01 0.55 -23.23
C MET A 395 -24.13 1.12 -24.09
N TYR A 396 -25.34 1.28 -23.54
CA TYR A 396 -26.44 1.89 -24.28
C TYR A 396 -26.23 3.40 -24.52
N VAL A 397 -25.57 4.13 -23.62
CA VAL A 397 -25.14 5.53 -23.90
C VAL A 397 -24.16 5.58 -25.07
N ASP A 398 -23.14 4.71 -25.03
CA ASP A 398 -22.13 4.66 -26.10
C ASP A 398 -22.76 4.28 -27.46
N LEU A 399 -23.75 3.37 -27.48
CA LEU A 399 -24.53 3.00 -28.66
C LEU A 399 -25.40 4.15 -29.15
N ALA A 400 -26.06 4.91 -28.27
CA ALA A 400 -26.84 6.09 -28.62
C ALA A 400 -25.96 7.20 -29.24
N GLU A 401 -24.79 7.43 -28.66
CA GLU A 401 -23.81 8.40 -29.20
C GLU A 401 -23.23 7.95 -30.55
N ARG A 402 -22.97 6.64 -30.69
CA ARG A 402 -22.53 6.07 -31.97
C ARG A 402 -23.62 6.17 -33.06
N LEU A 403 -24.87 5.90 -32.68
CA LEU A 403 -26.03 6.02 -33.56
C LEU A 403 -26.16 7.45 -34.12
N THR A 404 -25.98 8.45 -33.23
CA THR A 404 -26.05 9.86 -33.61
C THR A 404 -24.89 10.24 -34.54
N ARG A 405 -23.68 9.71 -34.31
CA ARG A 405 -22.46 10.06 -35.05
C ARG A 405 -22.33 9.32 -36.39
N GLU A 406 -22.66 8.03 -36.42
CA GLU A 406 -22.34 7.10 -37.51
C GLU A 406 -23.57 6.56 -38.25
N GLY A 407 -24.76 6.76 -37.68
CA GLY A 407 -26.03 6.29 -38.25
C GLY A 407 -26.35 4.81 -37.92
N PRO A 408 -27.59 4.37 -38.27
CA PRO A 408 -28.11 3.04 -37.87
C PRO A 408 -27.29 1.88 -38.48
N LYS A 409 -26.91 1.92 -39.73
CA LYS A 409 -26.22 0.82 -40.43
C LYS A 409 -24.88 0.43 -39.81
N LYS A 410 -24.25 1.32 -39.06
CA LYS A 410 -22.99 1.07 -38.36
C LYS A 410 -23.15 0.78 -36.85
N THR A 411 -24.35 0.95 -36.35
CA THR A 411 -24.61 0.88 -34.91
C THR A 411 -25.40 -0.36 -34.50
N CYS A 412 -26.38 -0.77 -35.31
CA CYS A 412 -27.19 -1.97 -35.07
C CYS A 412 -27.44 -2.72 -36.38
N ASP A 413 -27.68 -4.06 -36.25
CA ASP A 413 -27.93 -4.95 -37.39
C ASP A 413 -29.44 -5.00 -37.75
N ALA A 414 -30.29 -4.25 -37.04
CA ALA A 414 -31.73 -4.22 -37.24
C ALA A 414 -32.13 -3.12 -38.24
N ALA A 415 -33.26 -3.29 -38.88
CA ALA A 415 -33.86 -2.29 -39.75
C ALA A 415 -34.12 -0.96 -39.02
N GLU A 416 -34.43 -1.06 -37.72
CA GLU A 416 -34.66 0.07 -36.84
C GLU A 416 -33.89 -0.15 -35.52
N CYS A 417 -33.00 0.79 -35.15
CA CYS A 417 -32.27 0.64 -33.91
C CYS A 417 -33.17 0.86 -32.70
N PRO A 418 -32.95 0.12 -31.61
CA PRO A 418 -33.66 0.36 -30.34
C PRO A 418 -33.40 1.79 -29.81
N ASP A 419 -34.38 2.30 -29.04
CA ASP A 419 -34.13 3.52 -28.24
C ASP A 419 -33.16 3.22 -27.09
N TYR A 420 -31.89 3.40 -27.41
CA TYR A 420 -30.81 3.17 -26.42
C TYR A 420 -30.86 4.13 -25.24
N GLU A 421 -31.34 5.38 -25.44
CA GLU A 421 -31.51 6.33 -24.34
C GLU A 421 -32.57 5.89 -23.35
N ALA A 422 -33.70 5.37 -23.87
CA ALA A 422 -34.76 4.82 -23.03
C ALA A 422 -34.28 3.58 -22.26
N LYS A 423 -33.52 2.68 -22.90
CA LYS A 423 -32.94 1.50 -22.23
C LYS A 423 -31.95 1.91 -21.12
N PHE A 424 -31.07 2.85 -21.36
CA PHE A 424 -30.17 3.42 -20.34
C PHE A 424 -30.95 3.96 -19.15
N ALA A 425 -31.94 4.79 -19.40
CA ALA A 425 -32.70 5.44 -18.34
C ALA A 425 -33.51 4.42 -17.52
N ALA A 426 -34.14 3.42 -18.16
CA ALA A 426 -34.91 2.39 -17.48
C ALA A 426 -34.05 1.54 -16.53
N LEU A 427 -32.93 1.03 -17.01
CA LEU A 427 -32.01 0.20 -16.20
C LEU A 427 -31.49 0.93 -14.97
N LEU A 428 -31.03 2.17 -15.12
CA LEU A 428 -30.47 2.90 -14.00
C LEU A 428 -31.53 3.41 -13.01
N ALA A 429 -32.76 3.68 -13.47
CA ALA A 429 -33.87 4.04 -12.58
C ALA A 429 -34.31 2.84 -11.72
N GLU A 430 -34.24 1.63 -12.27
CA GLU A 430 -34.56 0.38 -11.59
C GLU A 430 -33.48 -0.08 -10.58
N LEU A 431 -32.21 0.15 -10.87
CA LEU A 431 -31.07 -0.37 -10.12
C LEU A 431 -31.19 -0.19 -8.58
N PRO A 432 -31.54 1.02 -8.04
CA PRO A 432 -31.64 1.20 -6.59
C PRO A 432 -32.78 0.41 -5.93
N THR A 433 -33.76 -0.03 -6.69
CA THR A 433 -34.87 -0.85 -6.18
C THR A 433 -34.53 -2.34 -6.31
N ARG A 434 -33.88 -2.73 -7.40
CA ARG A 434 -33.47 -4.10 -7.68
C ARG A 434 -32.31 -4.56 -6.78
N TYR A 435 -31.39 -3.63 -6.45
CA TYR A 435 -30.24 -3.86 -5.56
C TYR A 435 -30.24 -2.85 -4.40
N PRO A 436 -31.12 -3.00 -3.40
CA PRO A 436 -31.30 -2.01 -2.33
C PRO A 436 -30.07 -1.88 -1.41
N GLU A 437 -29.21 -2.91 -1.34
CA GLU A 437 -27.94 -2.91 -0.61
C GLU A 437 -26.73 -2.77 -1.53
N GLY A 438 -26.92 -2.68 -2.85
CA GLY A 438 -25.84 -2.54 -3.83
C GLY A 438 -25.09 -1.21 -3.69
N ASP A 439 -23.78 -1.24 -3.94
CA ASP A 439 -22.93 -0.06 -3.82
C ASP A 439 -23.02 0.87 -5.05
N ARG A 440 -23.65 0.43 -6.15
CA ARG A 440 -23.85 1.22 -7.39
C ARG A 440 -25.10 2.10 -7.40
N ARG A 441 -25.92 2.09 -6.35
CA ARG A 441 -27.17 2.89 -6.29
C ARG A 441 -26.94 4.39 -6.51
N ALA A 442 -25.97 4.97 -5.80
CA ALA A 442 -25.63 6.38 -5.90
C ALA A 442 -25.07 6.73 -7.27
N GLU A 443 -24.25 5.83 -7.84
CA GLU A 443 -23.67 6.01 -9.17
C GLU A 443 -24.75 5.95 -10.25
N ALA A 444 -25.70 5.03 -10.16
CA ALA A 444 -26.80 4.90 -11.14
C ALA A 444 -27.64 6.20 -11.22
N LEU A 445 -28.08 6.72 -10.07
CA LEU A 445 -28.87 7.95 -10.03
C LEU A 445 -28.04 9.18 -10.48
N TRP A 446 -26.75 9.19 -10.14
CA TRP A 446 -25.84 10.21 -10.63
C TRP A 446 -25.66 10.19 -12.16
N ARG A 447 -25.50 9.01 -12.77
CA ARG A 447 -25.38 8.90 -14.24
C ARG A 447 -26.61 9.42 -14.97
N LEU A 448 -27.80 9.21 -14.41
CA LEU A 448 -29.04 9.80 -14.92
C LEU A 448 -29.02 11.34 -14.84
N ALA A 449 -28.60 11.88 -13.68
CA ALA A 449 -28.47 13.31 -13.47
C ALA A 449 -27.41 13.93 -14.39
N LEU A 450 -26.22 13.33 -14.48
CA LEU A 450 -25.14 13.79 -15.35
C LEU A 450 -25.55 13.80 -16.83
N ARG A 451 -26.27 12.75 -17.29
CA ARG A 451 -26.79 12.69 -18.67
C ARG A 451 -27.78 13.83 -18.95
N ALA A 452 -28.65 14.16 -17.99
CA ALA A 452 -29.56 15.28 -18.10
C ALA A 452 -28.80 16.63 -18.13
N LEU A 453 -27.79 16.83 -17.28
CA LEU A 453 -26.95 18.03 -17.29
C LEU A 453 -26.22 18.20 -18.63
N ARG A 454 -25.64 17.14 -19.18
CA ARG A 454 -25.00 17.17 -20.51
C ARG A 454 -25.99 17.49 -21.65
N LYS A 455 -27.26 17.12 -21.51
CA LYS A 455 -28.34 17.50 -22.44
C LYS A 455 -28.93 18.88 -22.16
N LYS A 456 -28.35 19.63 -21.21
CA LYS A 456 -28.82 20.96 -20.78
C LYS A 456 -30.24 20.96 -20.22
N ASP A 457 -30.62 19.87 -19.51
CA ASP A 457 -31.88 19.74 -18.79
C ASP A 457 -31.66 19.70 -17.27
N PRO A 458 -31.44 20.86 -16.64
CA PRO A 458 -31.19 20.94 -15.20
C PRO A 458 -32.40 20.53 -14.35
N ALA A 459 -33.62 20.69 -14.86
CA ALA A 459 -34.84 20.32 -14.14
C ALA A 459 -34.92 18.78 -13.96
N LYS A 460 -34.66 18.03 -15.02
CA LYS A 460 -34.57 16.57 -14.97
C LYS A 460 -33.42 16.08 -14.12
N ALA A 461 -32.24 16.74 -14.19
CA ALA A 461 -31.09 16.44 -13.32
C ALA A 461 -31.44 16.64 -11.86
N ARG A 462 -32.08 17.75 -11.50
CA ARG A 462 -32.56 18.04 -10.13
C ARG A 462 -33.49 16.94 -9.60
N THR A 463 -34.42 16.44 -10.45
CA THR A 463 -35.34 15.34 -10.09
C THR A 463 -34.58 14.07 -9.67
N TRP A 464 -33.54 13.69 -10.44
CA TRP A 464 -32.72 12.52 -10.13
C TRP A 464 -31.88 12.71 -8.88
N LEU A 465 -31.30 13.90 -8.68
CA LEU A 465 -30.52 14.22 -7.48
C LEU A 465 -31.39 14.25 -6.21
N LEU A 466 -32.61 14.76 -6.28
CA LEU A 466 -33.55 14.71 -5.16
C LEU A 466 -33.99 13.26 -4.86
N THR A 467 -34.16 12.44 -5.90
CA THR A 467 -34.40 11.01 -5.73
C THR A 467 -33.20 10.32 -5.05
N ALA A 468 -31.97 10.68 -5.43
CA ALA A 468 -30.76 10.17 -4.79
C ALA A 468 -30.70 10.57 -3.32
N LEU A 469 -30.95 11.83 -3.00
CA LEU A 469 -30.94 12.33 -1.61
C LEU A 469 -32.00 11.64 -0.73
N ALA A 470 -33.18 11.33 -1.30
CA ALA A 470 -34.25 10.62 -0.59
C ALA A 470 -33.93 9.14 -0.33
N LYS A 471 -33.33 8.46 -1.32
CA LYS A 471 -33.02 7.02 -1.21
C LYS A 471 -31.67 6.73 -0.54
N ILE A 472 -30.73 7.66 -0.59
CA ILE A 472 -29.36 7.53 -0.10
C ILE A 472 -29.03 8.76 0.75
N PRO A 473 -29.47 8.80 2.01
CA PRO A 473 -29.32 9.98 2.86
C PRO A 473 -27.84 10.32 3.17
N ARG A 474 -26.95 9.35 3.03
CA ARG A 474 -25.49 9.58 3.12
C ARG A 474 -24.77 8.76 2.04
N GLU A 475 -24.04 9.46 1.19
CA GLU A 475 -23.14 8.83 0.22
C GLU A 475 -21.90 8.30 0.93
N VAL A 476 -21.42 7.14 0.48
CA VAL A 476 -20.20 6.47 0.99
C VAL A 476 -19.30 6.16 -0.18
N GLY A 477 -18.04 6.48 -0.07
CA GLY A 477 -17.04 6.25 -1.11
C GLY A 477 -16.30 7.53 -1.49
N TRP A 478 -15.01 7.42 -1.67
CA TRP A 478 -14.06 8.52 -1.86
C TRP A 478 -14.42 9.50 -2.98
N ASP A 479 -15.08 8.99 -4.03
CA ASP A 479 -15.42 9.72 -5.24
C ASP A 479 -16.88 10.16 -5.28
N GLN A 480 -17.67 9.85 -4.25
CA GLN A 480 -19.12 10.09 -4.20
C GLN A 480 -19.56 11.00 -3.05
N GLU A 481 -18.80 11.03 -1.95
CA GLU A 481 -19.17 11.77 -0.73
C GLU A 481 -19.44 13.25 -0.96
N GLY A 482 -20.73 13.63 -0.83
CA GLY A 482 -21.21 15.01 -1.01
C GLY A 482 -21.60 15.38 -2.44
N ARG A 483 -21.53 14.43 -3.38
CA ARG A 483 -21.83 14.68 -4.81
C ARG A 483 -23.25 15.17 -5.03
N THR A 484 -24.22 14.50 -4.47
CA THR A 484 -25.64 14.84 -4.63
C THR A 484 -25.95 16.26 -4.12
N LEU A 485 -25.48 16.60 -2.92
CA LEU A 485 -25.68 17.93 -2.35
C LEU A 485 -24.94 19.02 -3.17
N TYR A 486 -23.72 18.77 -3.55
CA TYR A 486 -22.93 19.71 -4.36
C TYR A 486 -23.67 20.07 -5.67
N TRP A 487 -24.13 19.06 -6.42
CA TRP A 487 -24.79 19.28 -7.71
C TRP A 487 -26.19 19.88 -7.57
N LEU A 488 -26.91 19.64 -6.48
CA LEU A 488 -28.12 20.39 -6.15
C LEU A 488 -27.79 21.87 -5.91
N GLY A 489 -26.70 22.16 -5.21
CA GLY A 489 -26.19 23.51 -5.04
C GLY A 489 -25.85 24.19 -6.37
N ARG A 490 -25.17 23.48 -7.28
CA ARG A 490 -24.83 23.97 -8.62
C ARG A 490 -26.07 24.31 -9.45
N ILE A 491 -27.07 23.46 -9.45
CA ILE A 491 -28.34 23.71 -10.16
C ILE A 491 -29.06 24.90 -9.55
N ALA A 492 -29.13 25.01 -8.23
CA ALA A 492 -29.76 26.12 -7.53
C ALA A 492 -29.04 27.45 -7.86
N GLU A 493 -27.70 27.47 -7.84
CA GLU A 493 -26.88 28.64 -8.22
C GLU A 493 -27.16 29.09 -9.65
N GLN A 494 -27.16 28.17 -10.61
CA GLN A 494 -27.45 28.45 -12.03
C GLN A 494 -28.89 28.90 -12.26
N SER A 495 -29.83 28.50 -11.41
CA SER A 495 -31.22 28.94 -11.45
C SER A 495 -31.49 30.24 -10.69
N GLY A 496 -30.48 30.86 -10.08
CA GLY A 496 -30.62 32.10 -9.31
C GLY A 496 -31.18 31.88 -7.88
N GLU A 497 -31.33 30.64 -7.44
CA GLU A 497 -31.83 30.27 -6.11
C GLU A 497 -30.69 30.35 -5.05
N GLN A 498 -30.18 31.58 -4.81
CA GLN A 498 -28.95 31.81 -4.05
C GLN A 498 -28.97 31.23 -2.64
N LYS A 499 -30.10 31.34 -1.94
CA LYS A 499 -30.23 30.77 -0.57
C LYS A 499 -30.14 29.26 -0.60
N ALA A 500 -30.83 28.60 -1.53
CA ALA A 500 -30.76 27.14 -1.66
C ALA A 500 -29.35 26.67 -2.05
N ALA A 501 -28.65 27.37 -2.93
CA ALA A 501 -27.27 27.09 -3.30
C ALA A 501 -26.33 27.17 -2.08
N LEU A 502 -26.43 28.26 -1.29
CA LEU A 502 -25.70 28.43 -0.04
C LEU A 502 -25.93 27.26 0.93
N ASP A 503 -27.19 26.92 1.17
CA ASP A 503 -27.60 25.85 2.10
C ASP A 503 -27.01 24.50 1.68
N TYR A 504 -27.10 24.14 0.39
CA TYR A 504 -26.54 22.88 -0.12
C TYR A 504 -25.00 22.83 -0.03
N TYR A 505 -24.30 23.90 -0.37
CA TYR A 505 -22.82 23.93 -0.27
C TYR A 505 -22.35 23.85 1.18
N GLN A 506 -23.00 24.56 2.10
CA GLN A 506 -22.69 24.47 3.53
C GLN A 506 -23.00 23.08 4.08
N GLN A 507 -24.11 22.47 3.68
CA GLN A 507 -24.47 21.13 4.09
C GLN A 507 -23.46 20.09 3.58
N THR A 508 -22.99 20.24 2.33
CA THR A 508 -21.93 19.39 1.78
C THR A 508 -20.68 19.46 2.67
N ALA A 509 -20.20 20.66 2.96
CA ALA A 509 -19.00 20.86 3.78
C ALA A 509 -19.15 20.29 5.19
N ARG A 510 -20.28 20.51 5.87
CA ARG A 510 -20.51 20.02 7.24
C ARG A 510 -20.64 18.49 7.30
N THR A 511 -21.28 17.88 6.27
CA THR A 511 -21.61 16.45 6.29
C THR A 511 -20.44 15.57 5.87
N TYR A 512 -19.59 16.06 4.93
CA TYR A 512 -18.52 15.28 4.31
C TYR A 512 -17.16 15.96 4.46
N PRO A 513 -16.53 15.89 5.65
CA PRO A 513 -15.28 16.55 5.93
C PRO A 513 -14.18 16.25 4.90
N LEU A 514 -13.63 17.32 4.31
CA LEU A 514 -12.49 17.28 3.38
C LEU A 514 -12.66 16.36 2.16
N SER A 515 -13.90 16.01 1.79
CA SER A 515 -14.19 15.26 0.55
C SER A 515 -13.93 16.12 -0.70
N PHE A 516 -13.87 15.48 -1.87
CA PHE A 516 -13.72 16.18 -3.14
C PHE A 516 -14.84 17.21 -3.37
N TYR A 517 -16.09 16.86 -3.08
CA TYR A 517 -17.21 17.80 -3.26
C TYR A 517 -17.28 18.87 -2.18
N THR A 518 -16.69 18.61 -1.00
CA THR A 518 -16.44 19.69 -0.02
C THR A 518 -15.44 20.69 -0.55
N LEU A 519 -14.35 20.24 -1.21
CA LEU A 519 -13.40 21.12 -1.88
C LEU A 519 -14.11 22.03 -2.90
N LEU A 520 -14.94 21.45 -3.77
CA LEU A 520 -15.69 22.21 -4.76
C LEU A 520 -16.69 23.18 -4.10
N SER A 521 -17.42 22.73 -3.07
CA SER A 521 -18.37 23.56 -2.32
C SER A 521 -17.68 24.76 -1.66
N LEU A 522 -16.53 24.56 -1.03
CA LEU A 522 -15.74 25.64 -0.41
C LEU A 522 -15.27 26.66 -1.46
N ASN A 523 -14.90 26.21 -2.68
CA ASN A 523 -14.54 27.11 -3.76
C ASN A 523 -15.73 27.97 -4.20
N ARG A 524 -16.91 27.38 -4.37
CA ARG A 524 -18.15 28.10 -4.72
C ARG A 524 -18.55 29.08 -3.64
N LEU A 525 -18.51 28.67 -2.36
CA LEU A 525 -18.77 29.55 -1.23
C LEU A 525 -17.81 30.75 -1.20
N ARG A 526 -16.52 30.51 -1.44
CA ARG A 526 -15.52 31.57 -1.49
C ARG A 526 -15.79 32.57 -2.61
N ALA A 527 -16.21 32.12 -3.77
CA ALA A 527 -16.45 32.95 -4.95
C ALA A 527 -17.76 33.75 -4.83
N GLY A 528 -18.85 33.15 -4.36
CA GLY A 528 -20.18 33.73 -4.38
C GLY A 528 -20.76 34.20 -3.00
N PHE A 529 -20.19 33.70 -1.86
CA PHE A 529 -20.74 33.86 -0.53
C PHE A 529 -19.64 34.13 0.51
N ALA A 530 -18.80 35.14 0.26
CA ALA A 530 -17.59 35.39 1.05
C ALA A 530 -17.80 35.55 2.57
N PRO A 531 -18.84 36.26 3.06
CA PRO A 531 -19.12 36.34 4.53
C PRO A 531 -19.46 34.98 5.15
N GLU A 532 -20.33 34.22 4.51
CA GLU A 532 -20.79 32.91 4.96
C GLU A 532 -19.66 31.87 4.88
N PHE A 533 -18.81 31.95 3.84
CA PHE A 533 -17.59 31.18 3.72
C PHE A 533 -16.65 31.41 4.90
N ALA A 534 -16.39 32.70 5.26
CA ALA A 534 -15.51 33.01 6.38
C ALA A 534 -16.08 32.52 7.73
N ALA A 535 -17.41 32.58 7.91
CA ALA A 535 -18.09 32.06 9.09
C ALA A 535 -18.00 30.54 9.16
N LEU A 536 -18.28 29.85 8.06
CA LEU A 536 -18.18 28.38 7.96
C LEU A 536 -16.76 27.90 8.23
N LEU A 537 -15.73 28.52 7.66
CA LEU A 537 -14.36 28.14 7.92
C LEU A 537 -13.98 28.25 9.40
N ARG A 538 -14.39 29.29 10.09
CA ARG A 538 -14.16 29.42 11.55
C ARG A 538 -14.83 28.29 12.33
N GLU A 539 -16.05 27.92 11.94
CA GLU A 539 -16.75 26.74 12.49
C GLU A 539 -15.97 25.46 12.28
N LEU A 540 -15.55 25.17 11.03
CA LEU A 540 -14.93 23.92 10.63
C LEU A 540 -13.47 23.76 11.10
N TYR A 541 -12.72 24.87 11.23
CA TYR A 541 -11.37 24.85 11.77
C TYR A 541 -11.34 24.67 13.29
N GLY A 542 -12.35 25.16 14.01
CA GLY A 542 -12.46 25.02 15.45
C GLY A 542 -11.18 25.40 16.20
N ASP A 543 -10.79 24.57 17.15
CA ASP A 543 -9.51 24.67 17.85
C ASP A 543 -8.48 23.78 17.12
N PRO A 544 -7.44 24.34 16.46
CA PRO A 544 -6.46 23.58 15.72
C PRO A 544 -5.36 22.94 16.58
N ARG A 545 -5.47 22.98 17.92
CA ARG A 545 -4.46 22.36 18.78
C ARG A 545 -4.42 20.86 18.56
N ASP A 546 -3.21 20.34 18.51
CA ASP A 546 -2.97 18.90 18.44
C ASP A 546 -3.18 18.30 19.84
N GLU A 547 -4.19 17.46 19.98
CA GLU A 547 -4.38 16.63 21.17
C GLU A 547 -3.89 15.23 20.85
N PRO A 548 -2.95 14.67 21.63
CA PRO A 548 -2.50 13.30 21.41
C PRO A 548 -3.65 12.32 21.62
N ILE A 549 -3.64 11.24 20.86
CA ILE A 549 -4.60 10.14 21.04
C ILE A 549 -4.41 9.56 22.44
N GLN A 550 -5.49 9.50 23.21
CA GLN A 550 -5.52 8.88 24.55
C GLN A 550 -5.97 7.43 24.40
N PHE A 551 -5.29 6.53 25.09
CA PHE A 551 -5.67 5.12 25.18
C PHE A 551 -6.13 4.81 26.58
N ALA A 552 -7.25 4.09 26.71
CA ALA A 552 -7.73 3.64 28.01
C ALA A 552 -6.67 2.74 28.69
N PRO A 553 -6.45 2.88 30.00
CA PRO A 553 -5.51 2.02 30.71
C PRO A 553 -5.86 0.53 30.53
N ARG A 554 -4.84 -0.32 30.29
CA ARG A 554 -5.01 -1.77 30.05
C ARG A 554 -3.90 -2.58 30.70
N ALA A 555 -4.19 -3.79 31.12
CA ALA A 555 -3.19 -4.75 31.61
C ALA A 555 -2.11 -5.05 30.53
N LEU A 556 -2.51 -5.01 29.27
CA LEU A 556 -1.64 -5.17 28.10
C LEU A 556 -0.37 -4.30 28.18
N PHE A 557 -0.47 -3.05 28.60
CA PHE A 557 0.65 -2.11 28.63
C PHE A 557 1.72 -2.45 29.68
N GLY A 558 1.38 -3.27 30.68
CA GLY A 558 2.32 -3.83 31.65
C GLY A 558 2.92 -5.17 31.26
N MET A 559 2.45 -5.81 30.18
CA MET A 559 2.99 -7.10 29.74
C MET A 559 4.44 -6.98 29.28
N PRO A 560 5.33 -7.94 29.66
CA PRO A 560 6.74 -7.89 29.28
C PRO A 560 6.98 -7.77 27.77
N GLY A 561 6.14 -8.41 26.94
CA GLY A 561 6.19 -8.31 25.48
C GLY A 561 5.89 -6.89 24.99
N PHE A 562 4.88 -6.21 25.54
CA PHE A 562 4.60 -4.83 25.18
C PHE A 562 5.75 -3.90 25.54
N VAL A 563 6.28 -4.02 26.76
CA VAL A 563 7.42 -3.20 27.24
C VAL A 563 8.66 -3.42 26.37
N ARG A 564 8.99 -4.68 26.01
CA ARG A 564 10.09 -4.98 25.09
C ARG A 564 9.83 -4.41 23.69
N GLY A 565 8.59 -4.54 23.18
CA GLY A 565 8.20 -3.97 21.90
C GLY A 565 8.41 -2.46 21.83
N VAL A 566 8.00 -1.72 22.86
CA VAL A 566 8.24 -0.26 22.98
C VAL A 566 9.73 0.05 23.00
N GLU A 567 10.54 -0.67 23.78
CA GLU A 567 11.99 -0.45 23.84
C GLU A 567 12.67 -0.69 22.48
N LEU A 568 12.33 -1.78 21.79
CA LEU A 568 12.81 -2.09 20.44
C LEU A 568 12.41 -1.01 19.43
N LEU A 569 11.18 -0.52 19.52
CA LEU A 569 10.67 0.55 18.67
C LEU A 569 11.50 1.83 18.84
N ARG A 570 11.77 2.24 20.08
CA ARG A 570 12.57 3.42 20.40
C ARG A 570 14.03 3.30 19.97
N LEU A 571 14.55 2.06 19.86
CA LEU A 571 15.88 1.76 19.30
C LEU A 571 15.89 1.72 17.77
N GLY A 572 14.74 1.89 17.09
CA GLY A 572 14.62 1.85 15.62
C GLY A 572 14.44 0.44 15.05
N LEU A 573 14.11 -0.56 15.88
CA LEU A 573 13.91 -1.96 15.48
C LEU A 573 12.41 -2.29 15.30
N GLY A 574 11.78 -1.62 14.35
CA GLY A 574 10.34 -1.72 14.11
C GLY A 574 9.86 -3.14 13.76
N SER A 575 10.66 -3.94 13.05
CA SER A 575 10.30 -5.32 12.71
C SER A 575 10.32 -6.26 13.92
N GLU A 576 11.27 -6.09 14.81
CA GLU A 576 11.40 -6.82 16.07
C GLU A 576 10.29 -6.41 17.04
N ALA A 577 10.03 -5.11 17.15
CA ALA A 577 8.93 -4.58 17.96
C ALA A 577 7.57 -5.16 17.56
N ARG A 578 7.28 -5.27 16.26
CA ARG A 578 6.03 -5.86 15.76
C ARG A 578 5.81 -7.31 16.21
N ARG A 579 6.88 -8.11 16.30
CA ARG A 579 6.76 -9.49 16.81
C ARG A 579 6.31 -9.52 18.26
N GLU A 580 6.88 -8.66 19.09
CA GLU A 580 6.49 -8.51 20.49
C GLU A 580 5.03 -8.05 20.62
N PHE A 581 4.63 -7.05 19.85
CA PHE A 581 3.25 -6.55 19.83
C PHE A 581 2.25 -7.62 19.35
N ALA A 582 2.58 -8.38 18.31
CA ALA A 582 1.74 -9.47 17.84
C ALA A 582 1.57 -10.58 18.89
N ALA A 583 2.63 -10.90 19.63
CA ALA A 583 2.61 -11.91 20.68
C ALA A 583 1.72 -11.53 21.88
N VAL A 584 1.49 -10.23 22.11
CA VAL A 584 0.57 -9.73 23.14
C VAL A 584 -0.82 -9.37 22.60
N GLY A 585 -1.14 -9.77 21.36
CA GLY A 585 -2.48 -9.64 20.81
C GLY A 585 -2.74 -8.36 19.99
N ILE A 586 -1.73 -7.52 19.73
CA ILE A 586 -1.87 -6.37 18.83
C ILE A 586 -1.65 -6.88 17.39
N VAL A 587 -2.72 -7.38 16.78
CA VAL A 587 -2.72 -7.96 15.44
C VAL A 587 -3.54 -7.08 14.51
N VAL A 588 -2.97 -6.70 13.38
CA VAL A 588 -3.66 -5.95 12.32
C VAL A 588 -4.17 -6.92 11.27
N PRO A 589 -5.49 -7.00 11.04
CA PRO A 589 -6.04 -7.87 10.00
C PRO A 589 -5.66 -7.38 8.59
N GLU A 590 -5.52 -8.32 7.67
CA GLU A 590 -5.19 -8.04 6.26
C GLU A 590 -6.40 -7.52 5.46
N SER A 591 -7.63 -7.70 5.96
CA SER A 591 -8.88 -7.33 5.29
C SER A 591 -9.85 -6.64 6.23
N LYS A 592 -10.59 -5.66 5.70
CA LYS A 592 -11.73 -5.02 6.38
C LYS A 592 -12.87 -6.00 6.71
N ASP A 593 -12.92 -7.13 6.04
CA ASP A 593 -13.95 -8.16 6.24
C ASP A 593 -13.60 -9.12 7.37
N SER A 594 -12.42 -9.00 7.96
CA SER A 594 -12.04 -9.73 9.16
C SER A 594 -13.00 -9.44 10.33
N PRO A 595 -13.36 -10.44 11.14
CA PRO A 595 -14.12 -10.22 12.37
C PRO A 595 -13.47 -9.19 13.31
N VAL A 596 -12.16 -9.16 13.38
CA VAL A 596 -11.39 -8.19 14.18
C VAL A 596 -11.61 -6.76 13.68
N ALA A 597 -11.64 -6.53 12.38
CA ALA A 597 -11.89 -5.21 11.80
C ALA A 597 -13.34 -4.73 12.01
N LYS A 598 -14.28 -5.66 12.15
CA LYS A 598 -15.72 -5.37 12.37
C LYS A 598 -16.09 -5.21 13.84
N ASP A 599 -15.21 -5.58 14.76
CA ASP A 599 -15.44 -5.48 16.20
C ASP A 599 -15.12 -4.06 16.72
N PRO A 600 -16.11 -3.29 17.18
CA PRO A 600 -15.87 -1.94 17.73
C PRO A 600 -14.91 -1.94 18.93
N ALA A 601 -14.87 -3.03 19.73
CA ALA A 601 -13.97 -3.15 20.87
C ALA A 601 -12.49 -3.23 20.46
N GLN A 602 -12.21 -3.64 19.22
CA GLN A 602 -10.86 -3.70 18.67
C GLN A 602 -10.40 -2.37 18.05
N SER A 603 -11.30 -1.40 17.84
CA SER A 603 -10.98 -0.13 17.17
C SER A 603 -9.87 0.63 17.89
N GLU A 604 -9.86 0.65 19.21
CA GLU A 604 -8.82 1.32 19.99
C GLU A 604 -7.44 0.64 19.84
N LEU A 605 -7.41 -0.71 19.78
CA LEU A 605 -6.17 -1.46 19.53
C LEU A 605 -5.66 -1.27 18.10
N LEU A 606 -6.55 -1.09 17.13
CA LEU A 606 -6.17 -0.75 15.76
C LEU A 606 -5.57 0.66 15.68
N TRP A 607 -6.13 1.63 16.41
CA TRP A 607 -5.51 2.96 16.51
C TRP A 607 -4.15 2.90 17.21
N LEU A 608 -4.03 2.13 18.30
CA LEU A 608 -2.75 1.88 18.96
C LEU A 608 -1.73 1.28 17.96
N ALA A 609 -2.13 0.25 17.20
CA ALA A 609 -1.28 -0.34 16.18
C ALA A 609 -0.85 0.68 15.12
N SER A 610 -1.76 1.56 14.68
CA SER A 610 -1.45 2.64 13.73
C SER A 610 -0.37 3.58 14.28
N VAL A 611 -0.49 4.00 15.55
CA VAL A 611 0.52 4.83 16.23
C VAL A 611 1.86 4.10 16.33
N LEU A 612 1.85 2.81 16.73
CA LEU A 612 3.06 2.01 16.85
C LEU A 612 3.78 1.84 15.51
N TYR A 613 3.04 1.61 14.42
CA TYR A 613 3.63 1.52 13.07
C TYR A 613 4.16 2.85 12.56
N GLU A 614 3.45 3.95 12.82
CA GLU A 614 3.93 5.29 12.47
C GLU A 614 5.27 5.57 13.14
N ARG A 615 5.38 5.30 14.43
CA ARG A 615 6.62 5.46 15.20
C ARG A 615 7.73 4.51 14.75
N ALA A 616 7.39 3.35 14.21
CA ALA A 616 8.33 2.42 13.59
C ALA A 616 8.84 2.88 12.22
N GLY A 617 8.32 3.97 11.66
CA GLY A 617 8.58 4.39 10.29
C GLY A 617 7.93 3.49 9.23
N ASP A 618 6.99 2.64 9.63
CA ASP A 618 6.20 1.81 8.74
C ASP A 618 4.90 2.56 8.36
N TRP A 619 5.07 3.62 7.60
CA TRP A 619 3.97 4.51 7.21
C TRP A 619 2.91 3.81 6.38
N HIS A 620 3.30 2.80 5.59
CA HIS A 620 2.36 2.00 4.81
C HIS A 620 1.33 1.30 5.72
N ARG A 621 1.79 0.54 6.73
CA ARG A 621 0.89 -0.16 7.65
C ARG A 621 0.14 0.79 8.57
N SER A 622 0.79 1.84 9.04
CA SER A 622 0.13 2.89 9.82
C SER A 622 -1.05 3.48 9.08
N HIS A 623 -0.84 3.86 7.81
CA HIS A 623 -1.87 4.43 6.94
C HIS A 623 -2.96 3.43 6.53
N PHE A 624 -2.60 2.15 6.33
CA PHE A 624 -3.55 1.10 5.93
C PHE A 624 -4.71 0.96 6.94
N ILE A 625 -4.40 1.04 8.23
CA ILE A 625 -5.37 0.84 9.31
C ILE A 625 -6.53 1.86 9.25
N PRO A 626 -6.30 3.19 9.35
CA PRO A 626 -7.39 4.15 9.26
C PRO A 626 -8.04 4.21 7.89
N ARG A 627 -7.31 3.90 6.82
CA ARG A 627 -7.87 3.93 5.46
C ARG A 627 -8.84 2.80 5.18
N HIS A 628 -8.57 1.59 5.68
CA HIS A 628 -9.30 0.39 5.27
C HIS A 628 -10.07 -0.29 6.41
N LEU A 629 -9.62 -0.13 7.66
CA LEU A 629 -10.19 -0.86 8.79
C LEU A 629 -11.06 0.03 9.70
N LEU A 630 -10.83 1.34 9.72
CA LEU A 630 -11.47 2.29 10.60
C LEU A 630 -12.16 3.40 9.78
N GLN A 631 -13.47 3.54 9.90
CA GLN A 631 -14.22 4.48 9.02
C GLN A 631 -14.89 5.64 9.76
N SER A 632 -15.08 5.58 11.07
CA SER A 632 -15.86 6.58 11.82
C SER A 632 -15.18 7.95 11.92
N TRP A 633 -13.86 8.00 11.92
CA TRP A 633 -13.07 9.22 12.06
C TRP A 633 -13.29 10.23 10.92
N GLN A 634 -13.57 9.77 9.71
CA GLN A 634 -13.83 10.61 8.52
C GLN A 634 -15.08 11.47 8.64
N ARG A 635 -15.95 11.20 9.63
CA ARG A 635 -17.18 11.98 9.88
C ARG A 635 -16.93 13.23 10.68
N HIS A 636 -15.71 13.41 11.18
CA HIS A 636 -15.30 14.53 12.03
C HIS A 636 -14.21 15.34 11.35
N TYR A 637 -14.30 16.65 11.43
CA TYR A 637 -13.20 17.52 11.00
C TYR A 637 -11.95 17.30 11.87
N PRO A 638 -10.73 17.60 11.37
CA PRO A 638 -9.49 17.46 12.13
C PRO A 638 -9.32 18.59 13.15
N VAL A 639 -10.15 18.57 14.20
CA VAL A 639 -10.16 19.51 15.30
C VAL A 639 -10.10 18.78 16.63
N GLY A 640 -9.44 19.36 17.65
CA GLY A 640 -9.22 18.71 18.92
C GLY A 640 -8.60 17.33 18.77
N PRO A 641 -9.10 16.29 19.47
CA PRO A 641 -8.55 14.94 19.42
C PRO A 641 -8.62 14.31 18.03
N TRP A 642 -9.58 14.70 17.19
CA TRP A 642 -9.71 14.16 15.82
C TRP A 642 -8.54 14.53 14.91
N ARG A 643 -7.83 15.62 15.20
CA ARG A 643 -6.69 16.04 14.40
C ARG A 643 -5.58 14.99 14.36
N SER A 644 -5.26 14.37 15.50
CA SER A 644 -4.26 13.29 15.57
C SER A 644 -4.67 12.04 14.79
N TYR A 645 -5.96 11.69 14.75
CA TYR A 645 -6.47 10.60 13.92
C TYR A 645 -6.30 10.89 12.42
N TRP A 646 -6.58 12.13 12.00
CA TRP A 646 -6.35 12.57 10.63
C TRP A 646 -4.87 12.57 10.26
N GLN A 647 -3.97 12.95 11.15
CA GLN A 647 -2.52 12.92 10.92
C GLN A 647 -2.02 11.49 10.70
N LEU A 648 -2.53 10.49 11.44
CA LEU A 648 -2.23 9.07 11.20
C LEU A 648 -2.76 8.58 9.85
N ALA A 649 -3.95 9.02 9.45
CA ALA A 649 -4.54 8.67 8.16
C ALA A 649 -3.88 9.39 6.97
N TYR A 650 -3.17 10.49 7.23
CA TYR A 650 -2.43 11.29 6.25
C TYR A 650 -0.98 11.49 6.72
N PRO A 651 -0.20 10.41 6.82
CA PRO A 651 1.15 10.47 7.36
C PRO A 651 2.08 11.28 6.45
N ARG A 652 3.10 11.89 7.07
CA ARG A 652 4.17 12.59 6.36
C ARG A 652 5.42 11.71 6.23
N GLY A 653 5.23 10.47 5.74
CA GLY A 653 6.35 9.57 5.47
C GLY A 653 7.34 10.16 4.46
N TYR A 654 8.62 9.91 4.64
CA TYR A 654 9.70 10.45 3.79
C TYR A 654 9.70 11.98 3.68
N ALA A 655 9.34 12.70 4.77
CA ALA A 655 9.05 14.13 4.75
C ALA A 655 10.15 14.97 4.11
N GLU A 656 11.41 14.82 4.55
CA GLU A 656 12.54 15.61 4.01
C GLU A 656 12.75 15.37 2.51
N LEU A 657 12.67 14.11 2.09
CA LEU A 657 12.82 13.72 0.69
C LEU A 657 11.73 14.32 -0.19
N LEU A 658 10.46 14.19 0.21
CA LEU A 658 9.31 14.68 -0.56
C LEU A 658 9.24 16.21 -0.58
N THR A 659 9.53 16.87 0.54
CA THR A 659 9.56 18.33 0.62
C THR A 659 10.66 18.91 -0.27
N SER A 660 11.87 18.37 -0.18
CA SER A 660 13.01 18.80 -1.03
C SER A 660 12.70 18.60 -2.51
N ALA A 661 12.17 17.44 -2.88
CA ALA A 661 11.83 17.14 -4.28
C ALA A 661 10.70 18.04 -4.82
N ALA A 662 9.70 18.35 -3.99
CA ALA A 662 8.63 19.28 -4.35
C ALA A 662 9.17 20.70 -4.61
N GLN A 663 10.02 21.21 -3.73
CA GLN A 663 10.67 22.52 -3.88
C GLN A 663 11.51 22.61 -5.16
N GLN A 664 12.36 21.58 -5.42
CA GLN A 664 13.23 21.52 -6.60
C GLN A 664 12.45 21.53 -7.93
N ASN A 665 11.23 21.00 -7.93
CA ASN A 665 10.40 20.88 -9.13
C ASN A 665 9.23 21.89 -9.19
N GLY A 666 9.17 22.85 -8.25
CA GLY A 666 8.13 23.88 -8.22
C GLY A 666 6.71 23.34 -7.99
N ILE A 667 6.58 22.22 -7.28
CA ILE A 667 5.31 21.54 -6.99
C ILE A 667 4.83 21.96 -5.58
N PRO A 668 3.53 22.19 -5.38
CA PRO A 668 3.00 22.32 -4.01
C PRO A 668 3.30 21.07 -3.17
N GLU A 669 3.95 21.24 -2.02
CA GLU A 669 4.36 20.13 -1.14
C GLU A 669 3.19 19.20 -0.82
N ALA A 670 2.03 19.76 -0.44
CA ALA A 670 0.84 18.99 -0.14
C ALA A 670 0.34 18.13 -1.33
N LEU A 671 0.56 18.58 -2.58
CA LEU A 671 0.24 17.80 -3.77
C LEU A 671 1.20 16.62 -3.93
N GLN A 672 2.50 16.84 -3.66
CA GLN A 672 3.52 15.78 -3.69
C GLN A 672 3.18 14.65 -2.71
N PHE A 673 2.79 15.00 -1.46
CA PHE A 673 2.35 14.01 -0.48
C PHE A 673 1.05 13.31 -0.89
N ALA A 674 0.09 14.04 -1.47
CA ALA A 674 -1.16 13.47 -1.97
C ALA A 674 -0.93 12.42 -3.06
N ILE A 675 -0.03 12.69 -4.01
CA ILE A 675 0.36 11.73 -5.06
C ILE A 675 0.94 10.46 -4.41
N VAL A 676 1.96 10.56 -3.56
CA VAL A 676 2.61 9.39 -2.94
C VAL A 676 1.61 8.58 -2.10
N ARG A 677 0.72 9.25 -1.38
CA ARG A 677 -0.33 8.58 -0.60
C ARG A 677 -1.27 7.75 -1.48
N GLU A 678 -1.69 8.28 -2.60
CA GLU A 678 -2.67 7.60 -3.47
C GLU A 678 -2.01 6.57 -4.41
N GLU A 679 -0.72 6.72 -4.74
CA GLU A 679 0.04 5.80 -5.60
C GLU A 679 0.49 4.55 -4.86
N SER A 680 1.15 4.70 -3.74
CA SER A 680 1.82 3.59 -3.03
C SER A 680 1.39 3.42 -1.58
N ALA A 681 0.61 4.33 -1.02
CA ALA A 681 0.41 4.40 0.43
C ALA A 681 1.75 4.38 1.21
N PHE A 682 2.77 5.07 0.69
CA PHE A 682 4.13 5.14 1.22
C PHE A 682 4.91 3.81 1.23
N ASP A 683 4.52 2.80 0.46
CA ASP A 683 5.30 1.58 0.30
C ASP A 683 6.28 1.70 -0.88
N PRO A 684 7.60 1.73 -0.64
CA PRO A 684 8.59 1.84 -1.71
C PRO A 684 8.73 0.55 -2.55
N LEU A 685 8.19 -0.56 -2.06
CA LEU A 685 8.31 -1.87 -2.72
C LEU A 685 7.08 -2.21 -3.56
N THR A 686 6.01 -1.42 -3.46
CA THR A 686 4.77 -1.64 -4.21
C THR A 686 5.02 -1.65 -5.71
N GLU A 687 4.45 -2.65 -6.37
CA GLU A 687 4.46 -2.79 -7.82
C GLU A 687 3.05 -3.12 -8.32
N SER A 688 2.56 -2.33 -9.28
CA SER A 688 1.23 -2.54 -9.86
C SER A 688 1.27 -3.57 -11.00
N PHE A 689 0.09 -4.09 -11.35
CA PHE A 689 -0.07 -4.96 -12.54
C PHE A 689 0.36 -4.27 -13.86
N ALA A 690 0.45 -2.95 -13.88
CA ALA A 690 0.91 -2.16 -15.03
C ALA A 690 2.42 -1.90 -15.01
N ASN A 691 3.19 -2.59 -14.16
CA ASN A 691 4.62 -2.38 -13.91
C ASN A 691 4.94 -0.96 -13.40
N ALA A 692 4.04 -0.32 -12.69
CA ALA A 692 4.34 0.91 -11.98
C ALA A 692 5.00 0.55 -10.65
N ILE A 693 6.11 1.21 -10.28
CA ILE A 693 7.01 0.79 -9.22
C ILE A 693 7.28 1.92 -8.24
N GLY A 694 7.29 1.58 -6.95
CA GLY A 694 7.80 2.41 -5.86
C GLY A 694 6.87 3.53 -5.41
N LEU A 695 7.38 4.46 -4.59
CA LEU A 695 6.60 5.50 -3.91
C LEU A 695 5.69 6.32 -4.82
N THR A 696 6.19 6.69 -6.00
CA THR A 696 5.49 7.51 -6.99
C THR A 696 4.90 6.69 -8.15
N GLN A 697 4.93 5.36 -8.04
CA GLN A 697 4.41 4.41 -9.04
C GLN A 697 4.86 4.72 -10.48
N MET A 698 6.18 4.81 -10.67
CA MET A 698 6.74 5.13 -11.98
C MET A 698 6.74 3.92 -12.91
N ILE A 699 6.10 4.06 -14.07
CA ILE A 699 6.20 3.09 -15.17
C ILE A 699 7.59 3.22 -15.82
N PRO A 700 8.34 2.13 -16.11
CA PRO A 700 9.71 2.19 -16.65
C PRO A 700 9.88 3.06 -17.88
N SER A 701 8.89 3.08 -18.79
CA SER A 701 8.92 3.95 -19.98
C SER A 701 8.85 5.44 -19.64
N THR A 702 8.05 5.82 -18.65
CA THR A 702 7.97 7.19 -18.13
C THR A 702 9.22 7.52 -17.33
N ALA A 703 9.69 6.61 -16.49
CA ALA A 703 10.92 6.76 -15.71
C ALA A 703 12.12 7.06 -16.63
N LYS A 704 12.26 6.35 -17.74
CA LYS A 704 13.31 6.58 -18.75
C LYS A 704 13.28 8.02 -19.31
N ARG A 705 12.10 8.60 -19.50
CA ARG A 705 11.97 9.99 -20.03
C ARG A 705 12.44 11.03 -19.02
N PHE A 706 12.22 10.78 -17.72
CA PHE A 706 12.46 11.74 -16.65
C PHE A 706 13.67 11.38 -15.75
N ALA A 707 14.43 10.35 -16.11
CA ALA A 707 15.59 9.88 -15.34
C ALA A 707 16.74 10.90 -15.29
N ALA A 708 16.86 11.78 -16.28
CA ALA A 708 17.93 12.80 -16.35
C ALA A 708 19.35 12.22 -16.12
N GLY A 709 19.63 11.05 -16.70
CA GLY A 709 20.92 10.36 -16.56
C GLY A 709 21.05 9.43 -15.36
N GLN A 710 20.07 9.41 -14.46
CA GLN A 710 20.06 8.50 -13.29
C GLN A 710 19.56 7.09 -13.69
N PRO A 711 19.90 6.05 -12.90
CA PRO A 711 19.33 4.71 -13.08
C PRO A 711 17.79 4.72 -12.98
N TRP A 712 17.13 3.92 -13.81
CA TRP A 712 15.66 3.84 -13.89
C TRP A 712 15.13 2.41 -14.03
N ASP A 713 15.99 1.43 -13.86
CA ASP A 713 15.58 0.03 -13.86
C ASP A 713 14.71 -0.31 -12.64
N ARG A 714 14.18 -1.53 -12.61
CA ARG A 714 13.28 -1.98 -11.53
C ARG A 714 13.90 -1.86 -10.14
N GLN A 715 15.19 -2.10 -9.99
CA GLN A 715 15.87 -2.00 -8.70
C GLN A 715 16.03 -0.55 -8.27
N ALA A 716 16.44 0.32 -9.17
CA ALA A 716 16.56 1.75 -8.92
C ALA A 716 15.21 2.40 -8.56
N LEU A 717 14.12 1.96 -9.21
CA LEU A 717 12.77 2.47 -8.91
C LEU A 717 12.20 1.97 -7.56
N ARG A 718 12.80 0.99 -6.91
CA ARG A 718 12.48 0.58 -5.53
C ARG A 718 13.24 1.40 -4.48
N ASP A 719 14.28 2.11 -4.87
CA ASP A 719 14.97 3.07 -4.00
C ASP A 719 14.12 4.33 -3.83
N PRO A 720 13.77 4.74 -2.60
CA PRO A 720 12.91 5.91 -2.35
C PRO A 720 13.45 7.20 -2.96
N ALA A 721 14.76 7.46 -2.86
CA ALA A 721 15.37 8.69 -3.33
C ALA A 721 15.36 8.78 -4.85
N GLN A 722 15.71 7.69 -5.55
CA GLN A 722 15.67 7.61 -7.01
C GLN A 722 14.24 7.72 -7.54
N ASN A 723 13.32 6.99 -6.93
CA ASN A 723 11.92 6.98 -7.34
C ASN A 723 11.28 8.36 -7.21
N VAL A 724 11.43 9.00 -6.05
CA VAL A 724 10.90 10.35 -5.78
C VAL A 724 11.53 11.38 -6.71
N ALA A 725 12.84 11.33 -6.93
CA ALA A 725 13.50 12.27 -7.84
C ALA A 725 12.95 12.19 -9.27
N ILE A 726 12.70 10.99 -9.78
CA ILE A 726 12.13 10.78 -11.12
C ILE A 726 10.66 11.18 -11.17
N GLY A 727 9.85 10.72 -10.21
CA GLY A 727 8.41 10.99 -10.17
C GLY A 727 8.08 12.46 -9.97
N SER A 728 8.87 13.17 -9.15
CA SER A 728 8.68 14.60 -8.93
C SER A 728 9.04 15.42 -10.17
N ARG A 729 10.05 15.01 -10.97
CA ARG A 729 10.32 15.65 -12.27
C ARG A 729 9.15 15.47 -13.25
N PHE A 730 8.54 14.29 -13.28
CA PHE A 730 7.35 14.06 -14.11
C PHE A 730 6.16 14.90 -13.63
N LEU A 731 5.89 14.93 -12.32
CA LEU A 731 4.81 15.75 -11.77
C LEU A 731 5.06 17.26 -12.01
N GLY A 732 6.31 17.73 -11.84
CA GLY A 732 6.70 19.12 -12.12
C GLY A 732 6.51 19.50 -13.59
N PHE A 733 6.83 18.59 -14.52
CA PHE A 733 6.53 18.79 -15.94
C PHE A 733 5.03 18.91 -16.17
N LEU A 734 4.21 18.01 -15.61
CA LEU A 734 2.75 18.08 -15.73
C LEU A 734 2.19 19.37 -15.12
N TRP A 735 2.70 19.76 -13.95
CA TRP A 735 2.31 20.99 -13.29
C TRP A 735 2.49 22.23 -14.16
N GLN A 736 3.62 22.31 -14.86
CA GLN A 736 3.91 23.42 -15.79
C GLN A 736 3.04 23.36 -17.04
N VAL A 737 3.01 22.21 -17.75
CA VAL A 737 2.30 22.11 -19.04
C VAL A 737 0.79 22.17 -18.92
N MET A 738 0.24 21.89 -17.72
CA MET A 738 -1.18 22.03 -17.39
C MET A 738 -1.51 23.39 -16.75
N ASN A 739 -0.67 24.38 -16.95
CA ASN A 739 -0.85 25.76 -16.43
C ASN A 739 -1.09 25.81 -14.91
N HIS A 740 -0.35 24.99 -14.15
CA HIS A 740 -0.46 24.88 -12.69
C HIS A 740 -1.85 24.46 -12.20
N HIS A 741 -2.68 23.89 -13.08
CA HIS A 741 -4.04 23.45 -12.73
C HIS A 741 -4.01 22.04 -12.10
N PRO A 742 -4.31 21.90 -10.80
CA PRO A 742 -4.09 20.63 -10.08
C PRO A 742 -4.92 19.46 -10.64
N ALA A 743 -6.18 19.67 -11.03
CA ALA A 743 -7.01 18.60 -11.56
C ALA A 743 -6.46 18.04 -12.88
N LEU A 744 -5.95 18.90 -13.77
CA LEU A 744 -5.38 18.47 -15.06
C LEU A 744 -4.03 17.79 -14.86
N ALA A 745 -3.17 18.33 -13.99
CA ALA A 745 -1.86 17.74 -13.68
C ALA A 745 -2.04 16.33 -13.06
N VAL A 746 -2.96 16.16 -12.12
CA VAL A 746 -3.30 14.88 -11.49
C VAL A 746 -3.88 13.90 -12.51
N SER A 747 -4.82 14.34 -13.35
CA SER A 747 -5.37 13.48 -14.42
C SER A 747 -4.27 13.04 -15.39
N GLY A 748 -3.33 13.94 -15.71
CA GLY A 748 -2.19 13.67 -16.58
C GLY A 748 -1.18 12.69 -15.95
N TYR A 749 -1.04 12.71 -14.63
CA TYR A 749 -0.18 11.78 -13.92
C TYR A 749 -0.65 10.33 -14.07
N ASN A 750 -1.95 10.10 -13.95
CA ASN A 750 -2.54 8.77 -14.06
C ASN A 750 -2.73 8.31 -15.52
N ALA A 751 -3.30 9.16 -16.38
CA ALA A 751 -3.66 8.77 -17.75
C ALA A 751 -2.60 9.15 -18.81
N GLY A 752 -1.60 9.92 -18.44
CA GLY A 752 -0.65 10.54 -19.35
C GLY A 752 -1.17 11.88 -19.94
N GLU A 753 -0.25 12.79 -20.20
CA GLU A 753 -0.54 14.13 -20.71
C GLU A 753 -1.34 14.11 -22.01
N SER A 754 -1.00 13.22 -22.93
CA SER A 754 -1.67 13.11 -24.24
C SER A 754 -3.16 12.76 -24.14
N ALA A 755 -3.56 12.00 -23.10
CA ALA A 755 -4.97 11.68 -22.86
C ALA A 755 -5.74 12.93 -22.43
N VAL A 756 -5.19 13.71 -21.50
CA VAL A 756 -5.80 14.94 -21.03
C VAL A 756 -5.98 15.95 -22.18
N TRP A 757 -4.96 16.16 -23.01
CA TRP A 757 -5.06 17.02 -24.20
C TRP A 757 -6.16 16.56 -25.17
N ARG A 758 -6.31 15.28 -25.38
CA ARG A 758 -7.39 14.73 -26.22
C ARG A 758 -8.76 15.00 -25.60
N TRP A 759 -8.90 14.85 -24.29
CA TRP A 759 -10.19 15.12 -23.61
C TRP A 759 -10.55 16.60 -23.65
N LEU A 760 -9.59 17.49 -23.43
CA LEU A 760 -9.80 18.94 -23.53
C LEU A 760 -10.31 19.35 -24.92
N ARG A 761 -9.81 18.72 -26.00
CA ARG A 761 -10.30 18.96 -27.34
C ARG A 761 -11.68 18.35 -27.58
N ASN A 762 -11.91 17.13 -27.10
CA ASN A 762 -13.18 16.43 -27.32
C ASN A 762 -14.34 17.04 -26.53
N TYR A 763 -14.03 17.69 -25.42
CA TYR A 763 -15.00 18.32 -24.50
C TYR A 763 -14.79 19.84 -24.41
N ALA A 764 -14.46 20.46 -25.52
CA ALA A 764 -14.22 21.91 -25.57
C ALA A 764 -15.45 22.78 -25.19
N ASP A 765 -16.64 22.19 -25.18
CA ASP A 765 -17.89 22.76 -24.70
C ASP A 765 -18.01 22.73 -23.18
N LEU A 766 -17.26 21.86 -22.47
CA LEU A 766 -17.24 21.77 -21.01
C LEU A 766 -16.16 22.70 -20.44
N GLN A 767 -16.54 23.96 -20.26
CA GLN A 767 -15.61 24.98 -19.75
C GLN A 767 -15.47 24.97 -18.22
N GLU A 768 -16.38 24.31 -17.50
CA GLU A 768 -16.35 24.22 -16.05
C GLU A 768 -15.61 22.95 -15.61
N ILE A 769 -14.69 23.10 -14.66
CA ILE A 769 -13.78 22.02 -14.25
C ILE A 769 -14.51 20.88 -13.56
N ASP A 770 -15.58 21.14 -12.82
CA ASP A 770 -16.39 20.14 -12.16
C ASP A 770 -17.06 19.18 -13.17
N LEU A 771 -17.69 19.74 -14.21
CA LEU A 771 -18.27 18.95 -15.32
C LEU A 771 -17.20 18.23 -16.14
N PHE A 772 -16.05 18.86 -16.37
CA PHE A 772 -14.93 18.24 -17.08
C PHE A 772 -14.42 17.00 -16.34
N ILE A 773 -14.22 17.08 -15.01
CA ILE A 773 -13.76 15.95 -14.20
C ILE A 773 -14.77 14.80 -14.27
N GLU A 774 -16.09 15.11 -14.17
CA GLU A 774 -17.15 14.09 -14.30
C GLU A 774 -17.23 13.47 -15.70
N ALA A 775 -16.80 14.18 -16.72
CA ALA A 775 -16.78 13.71 -18.11
C ALA A 775 -15.51 12.92 -18.47
N ILE A 776 -14.50 12.82 -17.59
CA ILE A 776 -13.30 11.99 -17.84
C ILE A 776 -13.74 10.56 -18.14
N PRO A 777 -13.42 10.02 -19.34
CA PRO A 777 -13.99 8.74 -19.79
C PRO A 777 -13.39 7.52 -19.09
N PHE A 778 -12.23 7.67 -18.44
CA PHE A 778 -11.57 6.60 -17.69
C PHE A 778 -12.00 6.68 -16.22
N ASP A 779 -12.80 5.70 -15.77
CA ASP A 779 -13.29 5.64 -14.37
C ASP A 779 -12.15 5.67 -13.36
N GLU A 780 -11.05 4.95 -13.65
CA GLU A 780 -9.85 4.94 -12.82
C GLU A 780 -9.27 6.36 -12.67
N THR A 781 -9.08 7.06 -13.78
CA THR A 781 -8.51 8.42 -13.76
C THR A 781 -9.46 9.43 -13.13
N ARG A 782 -10.78 9.32 -13.41
CA ARG A 782 -11.79 10.18 -12.78
C ARG A 782 -11.78 10.02 -11.27
N GLY A 783 -11.84 8.77 -10.76
CA GLY A 783 -11.78 8.47 -9.34
C GLY A 783 -10.43 8.86 -8.73
N TYR A 784 -9.32 8.59 -9.40
CA TYR A 784 -7.98 8.99 -8.98
C TYR A 784 -7.87 10.51 -8.80
N THR A 785 -8.32 11.28 -9.79
CA THR A 785 -8.30 12.74 -9.75
C THR A 785 -9.04 13.28 -8.52
N LYS A 786 -10.25 12.76 -8.24
CA LYS A 786 -11.03 13.16 -7.06
C LYS A 786 -10.31 12.80 -5.76
N ARG A 787 -9.75 11.58 -5.64
CA ARG A 787 -9.03 11.14 -4.44
C ARG A 787 -7.78 11.98 -4.17
N VAL A 788 -6.97 12.22 -5.18
CA VAL A 788 -5.74 13.03 -5.03
C VAL A 788 -6.08 14.47 -4.66
N LEU A 789 -7.11 15.07 -5.26
CA LEU A 789 -7.54 16.43 -4.90
C LEU A 789 -8.09 16.52 -3.47
N SER A 790 -8.84 15.52 -3.02
CA SER A 790 -9.27 15.41 -1.62
C SER A 790 -8.07 15.27 -0.68
N SER A 791 -7.11 14.40 -1.01
CA SER A 791 -5.87 14.24 -0.24
C SER A 791 -5.02 15.52 -0.24
N PHE A 792 -4.96 16.23 -1.35
CA PHE A 792 -4.28 17.53 -1.45
C PHE A 792 -4.91 18.58 -0.53
N LEU A 793 -6.24 18.68 -0.53
CA LEU A 793 -6.98 19.53 0.42
C LEU A 793 -6.64 19.16 1.87
N THR A 794 -6.68 17.87 2.18
CA THR A 794 -6.45 17.37 3.54
C THR A 794 -5.04 17.66 4.03
N TYR A 795 -4.00 17.43 3.24
CA TYR A 795 -2.63 17.78 3.61
C TYR A 795 -2.45 19.29 3.85
N ARG A 796 -3.11 20.12 3.04
CA ARG A 796 -3.11 21.59 3.28
C ARG A 796 -3.83 21.95 4.56
N TRP A 797 -4.97 21.31 4.86
CA TRP A 797 -5.74 21.54 6.08
C TRP A 797 -4.98 21.16 7.34
N LEU A 798 -4.21 20.06 7.27
CA LEU A 798 -3.38 19.57 8.37
C LEU A 798 -2.05 20.32 8.51
N ALA A 799 -1.65 21.13 7.55
CA ALA A 799 -0.39 21.88 7.61
C ALA A 799 -0.33 22.74 8.88
N PRO A 800 0.85 22.83 9.54
CA PRO A 800 1.03 23.69 10.69
C PRO A 800 0.73 25.16 10.31
N LEU A 801 -0.12 25.81 11.08
CA LEU A 801 -0.30 27.25 10.94
C LEU A 801 0.80 27.96 11.74
N PRO A 802 1.43 29.04 11.21
CA PRO A 802 2.35 29.86 11.99
C PRO A 802 1.67 30.35 13.26
N ALA A 803 2.37 30.36 14.37
CA ALA A 803 1.84 30.81 15.66
C ALA A 803 1.25 32.23 15.55
N GLY A 804 0.02 32.42 16.04
CA GLY A 804 -0.67 33.71 15.98
C GLY A 804 -1.33 34.06 14.64
N THR A 805 -1.27 33.16 13.64
CA THR A 805 -1.98 33.36 12.36
C THR A 805 -3.41 32.88 12.52
N PRO A 806 -4.45 33.69 12.28
CA PRO A 806 -5.80 33.18 12.20
C PRO A 806 -5.90 32.16 11.09
N PRO A 807 -6.78 31.14 11.19
CA PRO A 807 -6.99 30.16 10.11
C PRO A 807 -7.31 30.93 8.84
N GLN A 808 -6.33 31.06 7.95
CA GLN A 808 -6.54 31.71 6.68
C GLN A 808 -7.35 30.77 5.79
N PRO A 809 -8.36 31.29 5.06
CA PRO A 809 -9.04 30.50 4.06
C PRO A 809 -7.99 29.94 3.13
N LEU A 810 -7.84 28.64 3.13
CA LEU A 810 -6.92 27.93 2.24
C LEU A 810 -7.35 28.22 0.81
N PRO A 811 -6.66 29.07 0.04
CA PRO A 811 -6.90 29.13 -1.36
C PRO A 811 -6.42 27.79 -1.92
N LEU A 812 -7.34 26.85 -2.15
CA LEU A 812 -7.04 25.78 -3.07
C LEU A 812 -7.08 26.43 -4.44
N PRO A 813 -5.99 26.41 -5.19
CA PRO A 813 -5.96 26.94 -6.53
C PRO A 813 -6.60 25.92 -7.48
N LEU A 814 -7.88 25.63 -7.27
CA LEU A 814 -8.71 24.94 -8.23
C LEU A 814 -9.53 26.02 -8.89
N GLU A 815 -9.10 26.46 -10.07
CA GLU A 815 -9.88 27.38 -10.88
C GLU A 815 -11.17 26.67 -11.31
N ASP A 816 -12.27 27.39 -11.26
CA ASP A 816 -13.60 26.87 -11.64
C ASP A 816 -13.70 26.59 -13.15
N ARG A 817 -12.81 27.15 -13.95
CA ARG A 817 -12.79 26.98 -15.39
C ARG A 817 -11.59 26.17 -15.85
N VAL A 818 -11.82 25.39 -16.89
CA VAL A 818 -10.77 24.69 -17.63
C VAL A 818 -9.84 25.72 -18.27
N PRO A 819 -8.53 25.71 -18.01
CA PRO A 819 -7.61 26.68 -18.60
C PRO A 819 -7.46 26.44 -20.10
N VAL A 820 -7.25 27.54 -20.85
CA VAL A 820 -6.88 27.45 -22.25
C VAL A 820 -5.42 27.01 -22.32
N LEU A 821 -5.19 25.79 -22.81
CA LEU A 821 -3.85 25.26 -23.03
C LEU A 821 -3.39 25.44 -24.48
N PRO A 822 -2.07 25.49 -24.73
CA PRO A 822 -1.56 25.56 -26.10
C PRO A 822 -2.01 24.35 -26.92
N MET A 823 -2.25 24.54 -28.23
CA MET A 823 -2.76 23.51 -29.15
C MET A 823 -1.85 22.28 -29.29
N THR A 824 -0.57 22.44 -29.04
CA THR A 824 0.45 21.39 -29.14
C THR A 824 1.12 21.17 -27.78
N LEU A 825 1.30 19.90 -27.42
CA LEU A 825 2.11 19.53 -26.27
C LEU A 825 3.54 20.05 -26.45
N PRO A 826 4.09 20.78 -25.46
CA PRO A 826 5.51 21.09 -25.48
C PRO A 826 6.32 19.78 -25.38
N PRO A 827 7.51 19.70 -25.97
CA PRO A 827 8.38 18.56 -25.84
C PRO A 827 8.79 18.41 -24.34
N PRO A 828 9.00 17.17 -23.86
CA PRO A 828 9.56 16.97 -22.53
C PRO A 828 10.93 17.66 -22.42
N PRO A 829 11.34 18.07 -21.21
CA PRO A 829 12.60 18.78 -21.01
C PRO A 829 13.77 17.98 -21.57
N ALA A 830 14.69 18.68 -22.27
CA ALA A 830 15.88 18.07 -22.85
C ALA A 830 16.72 17.36 -21.77
N ARG A 831 17.36 16.26 -22.11
CA ARG A 831 18.21 15.50 -21.19
C ARG A 831 19.23 16.44 -20.54
N GLY A 832 19.14 16.61 -19.21
CA GLY A 832 20.10 17.35 -18.41
C GLY A 832 19.85 18.86 -18.20
N ALA A 833 18.76 19.43 -18.69
CA ALA A 833 18.43 20.81 -18.34
C ALA A 833 17.77 20.88 -16.94
N PRO A 834 18.30 21.70 -15.99
CA PRO A 834 17.54 22.02 -14.78
C PRO A 834 16.27 22.77 -15.18
N ASN A 835 15.15 22.50 -14.49
CA ASN A 835 13.93 23.26 -14.69
C ASN A 835 14.24 24.76 -14.59
N ALA A 836 13.94 25.51 -15.65
CA ALA A 836 14.11 26.96 -15.59
C ALA A 836 13.27 27.51 -14.42
N ALA A 837 13.92 28.15 -13.48
CA ALA A 837 13.25 28.80 -12.35
C ALA A 837 12.19 29.74 -12.88
N ALA A 838 10.97 29.63 -12.35
CA ALA A 838 9.90 30.58 -12.63
C ALA A 838 10.38 31.99 -12.29
N PRO A 839 10.04 33.03 -13.07
CA PRO A 839 10.32 34.40 -12.68
C PRO A 839 9.58 34.70 -11.37
N ARG A 840 10.25 35.38 -10.44
CA ARG A 840 9.79 35.75 -9.09
C ARG A 840 8.52 36.56 -9.09
#